data_0edf9594953e2d30fb8c8dd393d3e606
#
_entry.id   0edf9594953e2d30fb8c8dd393d3e606
#
_cell.length_a   1.000
_cell.length_b   1.000
_cell.length_c   1.000
_cell.angle_alpha   90.00
_cell.angle_beta   90.00
_cell.angle_gamma   90.00
#
_symmetry.space_group_name_H-M   'P 1'
#
loop_
_entity.id
_entity.type
_entity.pdbx_description
1 polymer ?
#
loop_
_entity_poly.entity_id
_entity_poly.type
_entity_poly.pdbx_seq_one_letter_code
_entity_poly.pdbx_strand_id
1 'polypeptide(L)'
;MKKTVILLAFAICSNLFGGKRLTLEDVTGESPFEIASLGKIVWISGEDAYTFLKQSNDVRSLYRVDLMTDDTTLFLDGERLKFNGSSVVVTNYSFSQDGHKILIQTDREKIWRRTNWGTYWIYNRETDEMVPVSKNNQRLRNVKFSPDGKMVAYVREDNNLYTFEIGRKRERQLTRTGTDVVLNGHFGWVYEEEFSIYDAYRWSPDSKTIAYWEENQSRVPVFTMINELELYPVTTEIRYPKAGQTNPTMRIGVVKATGGATRWMDIGDNRDMYYPRIYWHSSEQLLVMRMRRLQNRWDLLICNPKSGKKKQGLMEMDENGWVSVHDNYRFLEKDEIVWISERSGYQHLYRHTLKGEELAQLSDGQWEATRIVHLDEERGVVYFMANKASVAESHLYSVSFDGTGLKQLTTEKGNHSVQFSSSGEYFVDSYSSVSQPSKIVLKKRDGTTVRIIKETEKKQFDDYDWSIPQFVTFKTHDGVATLDGIVILPVGYKKGKKYPMMVYGYGMPGTQIVRDRWGGLWNQFLAQEGFIVFSMDARGMSGRGEAFKNLSYGDMSRYLAKDHLAGIDYMVREWGADPDRVGAWGWSGGGYFTGLMLTKNGSHFKAGVSVAPVMDFRLYDTIYTERSMGLPQDNEAGYDSTSVFSYVDNLQGHLLVIHATGDDNVHSQNTTQLVEKFVNAKQPLEVFYYPNRDHGIRGGNSRIHLYTKMFNHLREHLLEK
;
A
#
# COMPACT_ATOMS: atom_id res chain seq x y z
N MET A 1 12.41 57.42 -17.45
CA MET A 1 13.36 56.58 -16.75
C MET A 1 13.03 55.10 -17.08
N LYS A 2 13.83 54.50 -17.94
CA LYS A 2 13.66 53.14 -18.43
C LYS A 2 14.21 52.18 -17.38
N LYS A 3 13.40 51.27 -16.88
CA LYS A 3 13.86 50.14 -16.05
C LYS A 3 14.32 49.03 -17.00
N THR A 4 15.61 48.81 -17.02
CA THR A 4 16.26 47.71 -17.74
C THR A 4 16.01 46.42 -16.98
N VAL A 5 15.28 45.50 -17.59
CA VAL A 5 15.16 44.13 -17.12
C VAL A 5 16.39 43.39 -17.63
N ILE A 6 17.25 42.98 -16.70
CA ILE A 6 18.38 42.09 -17.03
C ILE A 6 17.83 40.67 -17.06
N LEU A 7 17.60 40.16 -18.27
CA LEU A 7 17.48 38.73 -18.51
C LEU A 7 18.89 38.13 -18.44
N LEU A 8 19.16 37.38 -17.35
CA LEU A 8 20.32 36.50 -17.32
C LEU A 8 20.02 35.30 -18.24
N ALA A 9 20.57 35.35 -19.45
CA ALA A 9 20.67 34.19 -20.32
C ALA A 9 21.69 33.22 -19.71
N PHE A 10 21.22 32.12 -19.13
CA PHE A 10 22.09 31.00 -18.78
C PHE A 10 22.59 30.38 -20.12
N ALA A 11 23.86 30.57 -20.39
CA ALA A 11 24.54 29.89 -21.48
C ALA A 11 24.52 28.37 -21.19
N ILE A 12 23.78 27.65 -22.04
CA ILE A 12 23.85 26.19 -22.15
C ILE A 12 25.25 25.88 -22.70
N CYS A 13 26.20 25.53 -21.84
CA CYS A 13 27.37 24.79 -22.25
C CYS A 13 26.93 23.39 -22.69
N SER A 14 26.58 23.21 -23.94
CA SER A 14 26.41 21.91 -24.57
C SER A 14 27.72 21.14 -24.49
N ASN A 15 27.80 20.21 -23.56
CA ASN A 15 28.87 19.22 -23.52
C ASN A 15 28.76 18.32 -24.77
N LEU A 16 29.81 18.25 -25.55
CA LEU A 16 29.92 17.54 -26.82
C LEU A 16 29.86 16.00 -26.71
N PHE A 17 29.52 15.39 -25.56
CA PHE A 17 29.41 13.95 -25.32
C PHE A 17 28.52 13.62 -24.13
N GLY A 18 27.39 14.27 -23.94
CA GLY A 18 26.43 13.91 -22.89
C GLY A 18 25.04 13.58 -23.48
N GLY A 19 24.37 12.55 -22.94
CA GLY A 19 22.96 12.29 -23.24
C GLY A 19 22.05 13.40 -22.72
N LYS A 20 20.74 13.28 -23.01
CA LYS A 20 19.71 14.15 -22.42
C LYS A 20 19.71 13.94 -20.90
N ARG A 21 19.45 15.00 -20.16
CA ARG A 21 19.29 14.94 -18.70
C ARG A 21 17.82 15.02 -18.33
N LEU A 22 17.43 14.27 -17.31
CA LEU A 22 16.11 14.41 -16.70
C LEU A 22 15.97 15.81 -16.09
N THR A 23 14.79 16.39 -16.23
CA THR A 23 14.39 17.62 -15.56
C THR A 23 13.52 17.31 -14.34
N LEU A 24 13.25 18.30 -13.49
CA LEU A 24 12.30 18.14 -12.39
C LEU A 24 10.87 17.93 -12.91
N GLU A 25 10.53 18.51 -14.05
CA GLU A 25 9.27 18.28 -14.75
C GLU A 25 9.12 16.82 -15.16
N ASP A 26 10.17 16.18 -15.70
CA ASP A 26 10.19 14.75 -16.03
C ASP A 26 9.97 13.84 -14.78
N VAL A 27 10.49 14.27 -13.65
CA VAL A 27 10.36 13.53 -12.37
C VAL A 27 8.96 13.67 -11.75
N THR A 28 8.31 14.83 -11.92
CA THR A 28 7.12 15.20 -11.16
C THR A 28 5.84 15.29 -11.98
N GLY A 29 5.97 15.45 -13.29
CA GLY A 29 4.89 15.56 -14.28
C GLY A 29 4.63 14.24 -15.01
N GLU A 30 4.37 14.35 -16.30
CA GLU A 30 4.30 13.19 -17.18
C GLU A 30 5.71 12.67 -17.45
N SER A 31 5.90 11.37 -17.23
CA SER A 31 7.18 10.73 -17.52
C SER A 31 7.53 10.88 -19.00
N PRO A 32 8.79 11.23 -19.36
CA PRO A 32 9.21 11.26 -20.74
C PRO A 32 9.30 9.85 -21.37
N PHE A 33 9.08 8.82 -20.56
CA PHE A 33 9.16 7.41 -20.96
C PHE A 33 7.81 6.74 -20.96
N GLU A 34 7.49 6.04 -22.04
CA GLU A 34 6.34 5.12 -22.10
C GLU A 34 6.69 3.79 -21.46
N ILE A 35 6.26 3.59 -20.23
CA ILE A 35 6.48 2.34 -19.51
C ILE A 35 5.31 1.38 -19.75
N ALA A 36 5.60 0.13 -20.16
CA ALA A 36 4.60 -0.89 -20.39
C ALA A 36 3.75 -1.12 -19.14
N SER A 37 2.44 -0.96 -19.30
CA SER A 37 1.42 -1.19 -18.27
C SER A 37 0.12 -1.63 -18.93
N LEU A 38 -0.62 -2.53 -18.29
CA LEU A 38 -2.00 -2.85 -18.68
C LEU A 38 -3.02 -1.90 -18.05
N GLY A 39 -2.58 -1.06 -17.10
CA GLY A 39 -3.50 -0.28 -16.30
C GLY A 39 -4.40 -1.18 -15.44
N LYS A 40 -5.63 -0.70 -15.18
CA LYS A 40 -6.61 -1.51 -14.46
C LYS A 40 -7.37 -2.41 -15.42
N ILE A 41 -7.19 -3.71 -15.30
CA ILE A 41 -7.95 -4.73 -16.03
C ILE A 41 -8.98 -5.41 -15.11
N VAL A 42 -10.08 -5.90 -15.68
CA VAL A 42 -11.10 -6.69 -14.99
C VAL A 42 -11.32 -7.99 -15.78
N TRP A 43 -11.05 -9.13 -15.13
CA TRP A 43 -11.27 -10.45 -15.73
C TRP A 43 -12.75 -10.72 -15.95
N ILE A 44 -13.08 -11.35 -17.06
CA ILE A 44 -14.44 -11.85 -17.34
C ILE A 44 -14.56 -13.25 -16.74
N SER A 45 -15.57 -13.47 -15.90
CA SER A 45 -15.78 -14.78 -15.28
C SER A 45 -16.02 -15.86 -16.34
N GLY A 46 -15.32 -16.99 -16.21
CA GLY A 46 -15.44 -18.13 -17.13
C GLY A 46 -14.78 -17.96 -18.50
N GLU A 47 -14.10 -16.83 -18.75
CA GLU A 47 -13.40 -16.58 -20.01
C GLU A 47 -11.90 -16.32 -19.77
N ASP A 48 -11.07 -16.70 -20.75
CA ASP A 48 -9.67 -16.26 -20.84
C ASP A 48 -9.59 -14.92 -21.57
N ALA A 49 -10.26 -13.92 -20.99
CA ALA A 49 -10.34 -12.57 -21.49
C ALA A 49 -10.46 -11.57 -20.35
N TYR A 50 -10.00 -10.35 -20.58
CA TYR A 50 -10.18 -9.23 -19.67
C TYR A 50 -10.77 -8.02 -20.37
N THR A 51 -11.30 -7.09 -19.58
CA THR A 51 -11.76 -5.79 -20.04
C THR A 51 -10.94 -4.67 -19.41
N PHE A 52 -10.91 -3.54 -20.12
CA PHE A 52 -10.33 -2.28 -19.62
C PHE A 52 -11.12 -1.08 -20.13
N LEU A 53 -11.00 0.05 -19.43
CA LEU A 53 -11.60 1.33 -19.86
C LEU A 53 -10.63 2.05 -20.79
N LYS A 54 -11.17 2.51 -21.94
CA LYS A 54 -10.47 3.41 -22.86
C LYS A 54 -11.29 4.69 -23.02
N GLN A 55 -10.64 5.83 -22.86
CA GLN A 55 -11.24 7.14 -23.06
C GLN A 55 -11.06 7.57 -24.52
N SER A 56 -12.13 8.07 -25.12
CA SER A 56 -12.12 8.74 -26.41
C SER A 56 -12.98 9.99 -26.27
N ASN A 57 -12.38 11.17 -26.39
CA ASN A 57 -13.01 12.45 -26.06
C ASN A 57 -13.59 12.42 -24.61
N ASP A 58 -14.86 12.77 -24.45
CA ASP A 58 -15.56 12.81 -23.15
C ASP A 58 -16.23 11.48 -22.77
N VAL A 59 -16.04 10.43 -23.58
CA VAL A 59 -16.68 9.12 -23.41
C VAL A 59 -15.68 8.08 -22.99
N ARG A 60 -16.08 7.18 -22.09
CA ARG A 60 -15.30 6.01 -21.69
C ARG A 60 -16.05 4.75 -22.05
N SER A 61 -15.44 3.95 -22.93
CA SER A 61 -15.95 2.65 -23.38
C SER A 61 -15.15 1.49 -22.78
N LEU A 62 -15.80 0.34 -22.60
CA LEU A 62 -15.14 -0.87 -22.21
C LEU A 62 -14.71 -1.65 -23.46
N TYR A 63 -13.45 -2.09 -23.45
CA TYR A 63 -12.89 -2.95 -24.46
C TYR A 63 -12.57 -4.32 -23.86
N ARG A 64 -12.78 -5.38 -24.62
CA ARG A 64 -12.43 -6.77 -24.29
C ARG A 64 -11.18 -7.16 -25.06
N VAL A 65 -10.25 -7.78 -24.36
CA VAL A 65 -9.07 -8.42 -24.97
C VAL A 65 -9.16 -9.90 -24.77
N ASP A 66 -9.09 -10.64 -25.86
CA ASP A 66 -8.93 -12.08 -25.86
C ASP A 66 -7.47 -12.45 -25.61
N LEU A 67 -7.20 -13.32 -24.63
CA LEU A 67 -5.82 -13.66 -24.27
C LEU A 67 -5.08 -14.43 -25.36
N MET A 68 -5.79 -15.22 -26.15
CA MET A 68 -5.16 -16.12 -27.11
C MET A 68 -4.90 -15.44 -28.45
N THR A 69 -5.86 -14.66 -28.94
CA THR A 69 -5.76 -14.00 -30.25
C THR A 69 -5.19 -12.61 -30.20
N ASP A 70 -5.20 -11.96 -29.01
CA ASP A 70 -4.88 -10.54 -28.80
C ASP A 70 -5.90 -9.56 -29.42
N ASP A 71 -7.02 -10.10 -29.88
CA ASP A 71 -8.06 -9.27 -30.47
C ASP A 71 -8.67 -8.35 -29.43
N THR A 72 -8.64 -7.06 -29.71
CA THR A 72 -9.29 -6.05 -28.90
C THR A 72 -10.60 -5.64 -29.56
N THR A 73 -11.71 -5.89 -28.91
CA THR A 73 -13.07 -5.57 -29.41
C THR A 73 -13.79 -4.61 -28.48
N LEU A 74 -14.67 -3.78 -29.05
CA LEU A 74 -15.56 -2.93 -28.26
C LEU A 74 -16.55 -3.81 -27.49
N PHE A 75 -16.52 -3.76 -26.16
CA PHE A 75 -17.35 -4.58 -25.29
C PHE A 75 -18.61 -3.85 -24.81
N LEU A 76 -18.47 -2.58 -24.47
CA LEU A 76 -19.58 -1.68 -24.13
C LEU A 76 -19.27 -0.29 -24.61
N ASP A 77 -20.08 0.23 -25.52
CA ASP A 77 -19.97 1.59 -26.02
C ASP A 77 -20.48 2.58 -24.97
N GLY A 78 -19.61 3.47 -24.52
CA GLY A 78 -19.95 4.52 -23.54
C GLY A 78 -20.96 5.54 -24.07
N GLU A 79 -21.08 5.73 -25.39
CA GLU A 79 -22.09 6.62 -25.99
C GLU A 79 -23.52 6.11 -25.79
N ARG A 80 -23.70 4.81 -25.61
CA ARG A 80 -24.98 4.15 -25.31
C ARG A 80 -25.40 4.32 -23.85
N LEU A 81 -24.46 4.64 -22.97
CA LEU A 81 -24.72 4.82 -21.56
C LEU A 81 -25.37 6.19 -21.31
N LYS A 82 -26.69 6.24 -21.41
CA LYS A 82 -27.48 7.46 -21.18
C LYS A 82 -28.62 7.18 -20.21
N PHE A 83 -28.86 8.12 -19.31
CA PHE A 83 -30.03 8.11 -18.42
C PHE A 83 -30.73 9.45 -18.47
N ASN A 84 -32.04 9.44 -18.79
CA ASN A 84 -32.86 10.63 -19.00
C ASN A 84 -32.20 11.64 -19.98
N GLY A 85 -31.56 11.13 -21.04
CA GLY A 85 -30.87 11.94 -22.06
C GLY A 85 -29.47 12.43 -21.70
N SER A 86 -29.02 12.26 -20.46
CA SER A 86 -27.66 12.64 -20.01
C SER A 86 -26.69 11.47 -20.14
N SER A 87 -25.47 11.74 -20.57
CA SER A 87 -24.39 10.73 -20.64
C SER A 87 -23.93 10.28 -19.25
N VAL A 88 -23.67 8.99 -19.12
CA VAL A 88 -23.13 8.35 -17.90
C VAL A 88 -21.66 8.00 -18.13
N VAL A 89 -20.76 8.78 -17.55
CA VAL A 89 -19.30 8.61 -17.73
C VAL A 89 -18.76 7.60 -16.73
N VAL A 90 -18.31 6.46 -17.22
CA VAL A 90 -17.76 5.37 -16.38
C VAL A 90 -16.46 5.77 -15.73
N THR A 91 -16.37 5.74 -14.40
CA THR A 91 -15.13 5.94 -13.64
C THR A 91 -14.56 4.63 -13.10
N ASN A 92 -15.44 3.67 -12.83
CA ASN A 92 -15.11 2.32 -12.39
C ASN A 92 -16.25 1.36 -12.72
N TYR A 93 -15.97 0.05 -12.78
CA TYR A 93 -16.99 -0.96 -13.04
C TYR A 93 -16.60 -2.32 -12.45
N SER A 94 -17.61 -3.19 -12.29
CA SER A 94 -17.46 -4.61 -11.96
C SER A 94 -18.58 -5.43 -12.58
N PHE A 95 -18.35 -6.72 -12.78
CA PHE A 95 -19.35 -7.65 -13.32
C PHE A 95 -20.13 -8.34 -12.20
N SER A 96 -21.39 -8.72 -12.49
CA SER A 96 -22.05 -9.81 -11.76
C SER A 96 -21.31 -11.14 -12.01
N GLN A 97 -21.47 -12.12 -11.13
CA GLN A 97 -20.74 -13.39 -11.22
C GLN A 97 -21.04 -14.14 -12.53
N ASP A 98 -22.27 -14.02 -13.06
CA ASP A 98 -22.69 -14.57 -14.34
C ASP A 98 -22.22 -13.73 -15.56
N GLY A 99 -21.62 -12.58 -15.36
CA GLY A 99 -21.14 -11.68 -16.41
C GLY A 99 -22.25 -10.92 -17.18
N HIS A 100 -23.53 -11.14 -16.86
CA HIS A 100 -24.66 -10.53 -17.60
C HIS A 100 -24.89 -9.07 -17.22
N LYS A 101 -24.50 -8.64 -16.02
CA LYS A 101 -24.68 -7.29 -15.53
C LYS A 101 -23.36 -6.60 -15.23
N ILE A 102 -23.34 -5.30 -15.45
CA ILE A 102 -22.22 -4.44 -15.13
C ILE A 102 -22.68 -3.40 -14.10
N LEU A 103 -22.02 -3.38 -12.95
CA LEU A 103 -22.13 -2.29 -11.98
C LEU A 103 -21.18 -1.19 -12.40
N ILE A 104 -21.72 -0.02 -12.71
CA ILE A 104 -20.98 1.15 -13.17
C ILE A 104 -20.95 2.20 -12.07
N GLN A 105 -19.78 2.75 -11.78
CA GLN A 105 -19.60 3.88 -10.88
C GLN A 105 -19.30 5.14 -11.68
N THR A 106 -19.95 6.26 -11.28
CA THR A 106 -19.71 7.63 -11.77
C THR A 106 -19.45 8.57 -10.59
N ASP A 107 -19.15 9.82 -10.87
CA ASP A 107 -19.07 10.92 -9.88
C ASP A 107 -18.24 10.54 -8.63
N ARG A 108 -17.08 9.95 -8.88
CA ARG A 108 -16.22 9.45 -7.82
C ARG A 108 -15.61 10.59 -7.02
N GLU A 109 -15.91 10.61 -5.71
CA GLU A 109 -15.35 11.54 -4.73
C GLU A 109 -14.56 10.77 -3.67
N LYS A 110 -13.26 11.07 -3.53
CA LYS A 110 -12.37 10.40 -2.57
C LYS A 110 -12.77 10.79 -1.13
N ILE A 111 -12.84 9.80 -0.24
CA ILE A 111 -13.00 9.99 1.21
C ILE A 111 -11.65 9.78 1.89
N TRP A 112 -11.13 8.54 1.86
CA TRP A 112 -9.83 8.16 2.39
C TRP A 112 -8.95 7.53 1.29
N ARG A 113 -7.91 6.83 1.66
CA ARG A 113 -6.97 6.19 0.72
C ARG A 113 -7.67 5.25 -0.27
N ARG A 114 -8.67 4.48 0.16
CA ARG A 114 -9.36 3.46 -0.63
C ARG A 114 -10.83 3.76 -0.83
N THR A 115 -11.49 4.34 0.16
CA THR A 115 -12.92 4.60 0.15
C THR A 115 -13.25 5.86 -0.66
N ASN A 116 -14.34 5.78 -1.40
CA ASN A 116 -14.90 6.90 -2.15
C ASN A 116 -16.43 6.84 -2.16
N TRP A 117 -17.05 7.99 -2.30
CA TRP A 117 -18.43 8.12 -2.71
C TRP A 117 -18.54 8.00 -4.23
N GLY A 118 -19.74 7.66 -4.73
CA GLY A 118 -20.06 7.71 -6.14
C GLY A 118 -21.53 7.47 -6.39
N THR A 119 -21.97 7.76 -7.60
CA THR A 119 -23.28 7.37 -8.13
C THR A 119 -23.11 6.03 -8.83
N TYR A 120 -24.10 5.16 -8.72
CA TYR A 120 -24.01 3.81 -9.24
C TYR A 120 -25.18 3.42 -10.10
N TRP A 121 -24.87 2.65 -11.16
CA TRP A 121 -25.78 2.19 -12.18
C TRP A 121 -25.59 0.70 -12.41
N ILE A 122 -26.67 0.01 -12.76
CA ILE A 122 -26.63 -1.38 -13.21
C ILE A 122 -27.03 -1.39 -14.68
N TYR A 123 -26.10 -1.84 -15.53
CA TYR A 123 -26.34 -2.07 -16.94
C TYR A 123 -26.54 -3.56 -17.18
N ASN A 124 -27.68 -3.95 -17.77
CA ASN A 124 -27.95 -5.32 -18.19
C ASN A 124 -27.58 -5.48 -19.66
N ARG A 125 -26.61 -6.34 -19.95
CA ARG A 125 -26.07 -6.56 -21.30
C ARG A 125 -27.03 -7.28 -22.23
N GLU A 126 -27.98 -8.08 -21.71
CA GLU A 126 -28.95 -8.82 -22.51
C GLU A 126 -30.11 -7.95 -22.98
N THR A 127 -30.57 -7.06 -22.11
CA THR A 127 -31.74 -6.21 -22.39
C THR A 127 -31.37 -4.79 -22.82
N ASP A 128 -30.08 -4.43 -22.73
CA ASP A 128 -29.59 -3.07 -22.97
C ASP A 128 -30.21 -2.01 -22.02
N GLU A 129 -30.73 -2.46 -20.87
CA GLU A 129 -31.35 -1.61 -19.88
C GLU A 129 -30.36 -1.13 -18.83
N MET A 130 -30.41 0.17 -18.53
CA MET A 130 -29.64 0.76 -17.44
C MET A 130 -30.57 1.30 -16.35
N VAL A 131 -30.32 0.92 -15.09
CA VAL A 131 -31.10 1.37 -13.94
C VAL A 131 -30.18 1.98 -12.86
N PRO A 132 -30.61 3.08 -12.21
CA PRO A 132 -29.87 3.62 -11.07
C PRO A 132 -30.04 2.70 -9.85
N VAL A 133 -28.97 2.56 -9.06
CA VAL A 133 -29.00 1.78 -7.80
C VAL A 133 -29.79 2.51 -6.72
N SER A 134 -29.78 3.82 -6.73
CA SER A 134 -30.53 4.64 -5.76
C SER A 134 -31.50 5.60 -6.45
N LYS A 135 -32.59 5.94 -5.75
CA LYS A 135 -33.45 7.02 -6.15
C LYS A 135 -32.71 8.36 -6.07
N ASN A 136 -32.97 9.25 -7.03
CA ASN A 136 -32.42 10.62 -7.08
C ASN A 136 -30.86 10.68 -7.12
N ASN A 137 -30.21 9.65 -7.67
CA ASN A 137 -28.74 9.60 -7.83
C ASN A 137 -27.96 9.92 -6.54
N GLN A 138 -28.44 9.41 -5.40
CA GLN A 138 -27.75 9.59 -4.12
C GLN A 138 -26.34 8.97 -4.17
N ARG A 139 -25.41 9.60 -3.48
CA ARG A 139 -24.04 9.07 -3.33
C ARG A 139 -24.04 7.82 -2.46
N LEU A 140 -23.39 6.79 -2.93
CA LEU A 140 -23.27 5.48 -2.29
C LEU A 140 -21.79 5.10 -2.17
N ARG A 141 -21.50 4.19 -1.25
CA ARG A 141 -20.17 3.56 -1.15
C ARG A 141 -20.29 2.06 -0.95
N ASN A 142 -19.20 1.35 -1.28
CA ASN A 142 -19.06 -0.08 -1.12
C ASN A 142 -20.13 -0.91 -1.85
N VAL A 143 -20.58 -0.46 -3.02
CA VAL A 143 -21.65 -1.14 -3.77
C VAL A 143 -21.14 -2.45 -4.35
N LYS A 144 -21.83 -3.56 -4.08
CA LYS A 144 -21.48 -4.91 -4.58
C LYS A 144 -22.70 -5.72 -4.94
N PHE A 145 -22.62 -6.51 -6.02
CA PHE A 145 -23.62 -7.51 -6.34
C PHE A 145 -23.73 -8.60 -5.26
N SER A 146 -24.93 -9.15 -5.10
CA SER A 146 -25.11 -10.47 -4.50
C SER A 146 -24.50 -11.56 -5.39
N PRO A 147 -24.06 -12.72 -4.86
CA PRO A 147 -23.51 -13.80 -5.67
C PRO A 147 -24.41 -14.24 -6.83
N ASP A 148 -25.75 -14.26 -6.65
CA ASP A 148 -26.71 -14.60 -7.71
C ASP A 148 -27.02 -13.44 -8.68
N GLY A 149 -26.36 -12.27 -8.53
CA GLY A 149 -26.54 -11.12 -9.40
C GLY A 149 -27.94 -10.48 -9.41
N LYS A 150 -28.82 -10.81 -8.44
CA LYS A 150 -30.20 -10.31 -8.39
C LYS A 150 -30.35 -9.07 -7.52
N MET A 151 -29.40 -8.82 -6.64
CA MET A 151 -29.39 -7.67 -5.75
C MET A 151 -28.03 -6.98 -5.76
N VAL A 152 -27.97 -5.74 -5.29
CA VAL A 152 -26.76 -5.08 -4.81
C VAL A 152 -26.96 -4.66 -3.37
N ALA A 153 -25.86 -4.65 -2.60
CA ALA A 153 -25.83 -4.02 -1.27
C ALA A 153 -24.88 -2.82 -1.29
N TYR A 154 -25.09 -1.87 -0.40
CA TYR A 154 -24.32 -0.62 -0.31
C TYR A 154 -24.56 0.11 1.00
N VAL A 155 -23.73 1.11 1.26
CA VAL A 155 -23.86 2.02 2.40
C VAL A 155 -24.22 3.41 1.90
N ARG A 156 -25.14 4.09 2.62
CA ARG A 156 -25.56 5.48 2.41
C ARG A 156 -24.84 6.45 3.36
N GLU A 157 -25.08 7.73 3.17
CA GLU A 157 -24.54 8.82 4.00
C GLU A 157 -25.04 8.80 5.45
N ASP A 158 -26.15 8.11 5.74
CA ASP A 158 -26.65 7.86 7.10
C ASP A 158 -25.91 6.74 7.84
N ASN A 159 -24.79 6.24 7.27
CA ASN A 159 -23.97 5.16 7.81
C ASN A 159 -24.75 3.86 8.07
N ASN A 160 -25.78 3.59 7.25
CA ASN A 160 -26.53 2.36 7.29
C ASN A 160 -26.37 1.52 6.02
N LEU A 161 -26.52 0.20 6.20
CA LEU A 161 -26.46 -0.79 5.14
C LEU A 161 -27.83 -0.97 4.48
N TYR A 162 -27.83 -1.04 3.17
CA TYR A 162 -29.02 -1.18 2.33
C TYR A 162 -28.84 -2.28 1.30
N THR A 163 -29.95 -2.80 0.77
CA THR A 163 -29.99 -3.64 -0.43
C THR A 163 -30.96 -3.06 -1.45
N PHE A 164 -30.68 -3.32 -2.72
CA PHE A 164 -31.55 -2.99 -3.85
C PHE A 164 -31.81 -4.24 -4.69
N GLU A 165 -33.08 -4.65 -4.78
CA GLU A 165 -33.54 -5.78 -5.61
C GLU A 165 -33.75 -5.30 -7.05
N ILE A 166 -32.89 -5.76 -7.97
CA ILE A 166 -32.78 -5.21 -9.33
C ILE A 166 -34.07 -5.39 -10.13
N GLY A 167 -34.62 -6.61 -10.17
CA GLY A 167 -35.81 -6.93 -10.96
C GLY A 167 -37.09 -6.21 -10.51
N ARG A 168 -37.21 -5.92 -9.20
CA ARG A 168 -38.35 -5.19 -8.63
C ARG A 168 -38.09 -3.71 -8.43
N LYS A 169 -36.84 -3.25 -8.69
CA LYS A 169 -36.39 -1.87 -8.43
C LYS A 169 -36.74 -1.41 -7.00
N ARG A 170 -36.52 -2.31 -6.02
CA ARG A 170 -36.93 -2.14 -4.64
C ARG A 170 -35.76 -2.04 -3.70
N GLU A 171 -35.67 -0.93 -2.99
CA GLU A 171 -34.68 -0.73 -1.94
C GLU A 171 -35.19 -1.19 -0.58
N ARG A 172 -34.26 -1.65 0.28
CA ARG A 172 -34.50 -2.00 1.67
C ARG A 172 -33.38 -1.52 2.56
N GLN A 173 -33.72 -0.87 3.65
CA GLN A 173 -32.80 -0.56 4.73
C GLN A 173 -32.62 -1.79 5.62
N LEU A 174 -31.37 -2.21 5.84
CA LEU A 174 -31.04 -3.40 6.65
C LEU A 174 -30.67 -3.04 8.08
N THR A 175 -29.95 -1.92 8.29
CA THR A 175 -29.55 -1.44 9.63
C THR A 175 -30.18 -0.07 9.90
N ARG A 176 -30.29 0.31 11.20
CA ARG A 176 -30.89 1.57 11.64
C ARG A 176 -30.14 2.22 12.79
N THR A 177 -28.96 1.73 13.11
CA THR A 177 -28.11 2.21 14.20
C THR A 177 -27.08 3.22 13.73
N GLY A 178 -27.01 3.47 12.40
CA GLY A 178 -26.07 4.39 11.79
C GLY A 178 -26.20 5.81 12.35
N THR A 179 -25.09 6.41 12.72
CA THR A 179 -24.92 7.80 13.17
C THR A 179 -23.55 8.27 12.71
N ASP A 180 -23.14 9.48 13.06
CA ASP A 180 -21.79 10.00 12.87
C ASP A 180 -20.69 9.23 13.61
N VAL A 181 -21.06 8.40 14.59
CA VAL A 181 -20.14 7.60 15.42
C VAL A 181 -20.41 6.09 15.39
N VAL A 182 -21.52 5.66 14.83
CA VAL A 182 -21.85 4.25 14.64
C VAL A 182 -21.98 3.95 13.16
N LEU A 183 -21.06 3.13 12.65
CA LEU A 183 -20.88 2.86 11.23
C LEU A 183 -21.30 1.43 10.91
N ASN A 184 -22.20 1.23 9.95
CA ASN A 184 -22.65 -0.08 9.49
C ASN A 184 -22.20 -0.33 8.06
N GLY A 185 -21.48 -1.42 7.80
CA GLY A 185 -21.09 -1.85 6.47
C GLY A 185 -19.92 -1.05 5.84
N HIS A 186 -19.29 -0.17 6.59
CA HIS A 186 -18.05 0.49 6.26
C HIS A 186 -17.23 0.76 7.51
N PHE A 187 -15.97 1.13 7.35
CA PHE A 187 -15.04 1.40 8.45
C PHE A 187 -14.70 2.88 8.58
N GLY A 188 -14.24 3.25 9.76
CA GLY A 188 -13.52 4.49 10.00
C GLY A 188 -12.07 4.42 9.53
N TRP A 189 -11.34 5.52 9.75
CA TRP A 189 -10.02 5.74 9.19
C TRP A 189 -9.00 4.63 9.56
N VAL A 190 -8.89 4.26 10.84
CA VAL A 190 -7.81 3.40 11.33
C VAL A 190 -7.87 1.96 10.78
N TYR A 191 -9.08 1.41 10.58
CA TYR A 191 -9.24 0.09 9.96
C TYR A 191 -8.94 0.11 8.47
N GLU A 192 -9.36 1.17 7.77
CA GLU A 192 -9.08 1.33 6.35
C GLU A 192 -7.59 1.45 6.10
N GLU A 193 -6.89 2.29 6.86
CA GLU A 193 -5.47 2.54 6.67
C GLU A 193 -4.64 1.31 7.04
N GLU A 194 -4.81 0.75 8.23
CA GLU A 194 -3.87 -0.21 8.80
C GLU A 194 -4.22 -1.68 8.50
N PHE A 195 -5.49 -2.03 8.41
CA PHE A 195 -5.90 -3.37 8.00
C PHE A 195 -6.22 -3.48 6.51
N SER A 196 -6.09 -2.41 5.75
CA SER A 196 -6.37 -2.37 4.30
C SER A 196 -7.78 -2.84 3.95
N ILE A 197 -8.76 -2.58 4.83
CA ILE A 197 -10.16 -2.97 4.67
C ILE A 197 -11.09 -1.77 4.79
N TYR A 198 -11.91 -1.51 3.78
CA TYR A 198 -12.82 -0.37 3.74
C TYR A 198 -14.29 -0.77 3.62
N ASP A 199 -14.58 -1.97 3.12
CA ASP A 199 -15.93 -2.49 2.95
C ASP A 199 -16.28 -3.45 4.10
N ALA A 200 -17.16 -3.03 4.98
CA ALA A 200 -17.47 -3.73 6.22
C ALA A 200 -18.70 -4.64 6.10
N TYR A 201 -18.88 -5.35 4.98
CA TYR A 201 -19.92 -6.38 4.84
C TYR A 201 -19.57 -7.47 3.83
N ARG A 202 -20.17 -8.65 3.98
CA ARG A 202 -19.98 -9.82 3.12
C ARG A 202 -21.31 -10.49 2.84
N TRP A 203 -21.65 -10.73 1.59
CA TRP A 203 -22.76 -11.55 1.17
C TRP A 203 -22.53 -13.02 1.53
N SER A 204 -23.57 -13.73 2.01
CA SER A 204 -23.54 -15.20 2.09
C SER A 204 -23.53 -15.82 0.68
N PRO A 205 -22.93 -17.02 0.49
CA PRO A 205 -22.86 -17.67 -0.81
C PRO A 205 -24.22 -17.89 -1.48
N ASP A 206 -25.27 -18.10 -0.69
CA ASP A 206 -26.65 -18.28 -1.17
C ASP A 206 -27.43 -16.98 -1.42
N SER A 207 -26.77 -15.82 -1.30
CA SER A 207 -27.35 -14.47 -1.50
C SER A 207 -28.50 -14.09 -0.55
N LYS A 208 -28.78 -14.88 0.52
CA LYS A 208 -29.93 -14.64 1.37
C LYS A 208 -29.65 -13.77 2.58
N THR A 209 -28.37 -13.71 3.00
CA THR A 209 -27.97 -12.98 4.20
C THR A 209 -26.70 -12.16 3.94
N ILE A 210 -26.48 -11.17 4.79
CA ILE A 210 -25.26 -10.34 4.80
C ILE A 210 -24.70 -10.37 6.22
N ALA A 211 -23.42 -10.70 6.34
CA ALA A 211 -22.64 -10.47 7.53
C ALA A 211 -22.00 -9.09 7.44
N TYR A 212 -22.01 -8.30 8.52
CA TYR A 212 -21.47 -6.96 8.55
C TYR A 212 -20.84 -6.61 9.88
N TRP A 213 -19.90 -5.66 9.85
CA TRP A 213 -19.39 -5.01 11.04
C TRP A 213 -20.25 -3.77 11.37
N GLU A 214 -20.55 -3.63 12.63
CA GLU A 214 -20.97 -2.37 13.24
C GLU A 214 -19.78 -1.85 14.05
N GLU A 215 -19.23 -0.72 13.61
CA GLU A 215 -18.12 -0.03 14.28
C GLU A 215 -18.68 1.10 15.13
N ASN A 216 -18.32 1.15 16.40
CA ASN A 216 -18.69 2.25 17.31
C ASN A 216 -17.45 3.04 17.70
N GLN A 217 -17.38 4.29 17.24
CA GLN A 217 -16.30 5.25 17.44
C GLN A 217 -16.60 6.30 18.51
N SER A 218 -17.70 6.20 19.26
CA SER A 218 -18.15 7.22 20.21
C SER A 218 -17.10 7.58 21.27
N ARG A 219 -16.20 6.68 21.59
CA ARG A 219 -15.11 6.84 22.57
C ARG A 219 -13.75 7.14 21.95
N VAL A 220 -13.65 7.15 20.62
CA VAL A 220 -12.39 7.45 19.91
C VAL A 220 -12.16 8.96 19.93
N PRO A 221 -10.99 9.44 20.35
CA PRO A 221 -10.67 10.87 20.34
C PRO A 221 -10.76 11.46 18.93
N VAL A 222 -11.16 12.71 18.85
CA VAL A 222 -11.27 13.49 17.62
C VAL A 222 -9.99 14.27 17.39
N PHE A 223 -9.47 14.20 16.18
CA PHE A 223 -8.45 15.11 15.67
C PHE A 223 -9.09 16.09 14.68
N THR A 224 -8.81 17.39 14.82
CA THR A 224 -9.35 18.43 13.95
C THR A 224 -8.26 18.96 13.03
N MET A 225 -8.48 18.84 11.73
CA MET A 225 -7.67 19.49 10.69
C MET A 225 -8.32 20.80 10.27
N ILE A 226 -7.50 21.81 9.96
CA ILE A 226 -7.95 23.16 9.63
C ILE A 226 -7.51 23.49 8.21
N ASN A 227 -8.47 23.79 7.36
CA ASN A 227 -8.24 24.37 6.03
C ASN A 227 -8.36 25.90 6.13
N GLU A 228 -7.24 26.60 5.97
CA GLU A 228 -7.13 28.06 6.08
C GLU A 228 -7.14 28.76 4.70
N LEU A 229 -7.47 28.04 3.62
CA LEU A 229 -7.50 28.62 2.26
C LEU A 229 -8.79 29.42 1.96
N GLU A 230 -9.80 29.27 2.80
CA GLU A 230 -11.06 30.01 2.72
C GLU A 230 -11.00 31.30 3.55
N LEU A 231 -11.96 32.22 3.31
CA LEU A 231 -12.05 33.48 4.08
C LEU A 231 -12.17 33.25 5.61
N TYR A 232 -12.94 32.23 5.98
CA TYR A 232 -13.00 31.70 7.34
C TYR A 232 -12.55 30.24 7.29
N PRO A 233 -11.66 29.81 8.22
CA PRO A 233 -11.18 28.44 8.22
C PRO A 233 -12.30 27.40 8.28
N VAL A 234 -12.15 26.35 7.51
CA VAL A 234 -13.05 25.18 7.51
C VAL A 234 -12.36 24.04 8.26
N THR A 235 -13.07 23.42 9.20
CA THR A 235 -12.55 22.29 9.98
C THR A 235 -13.03 20.96 9.41
N THR A 236 -12.15 19.95 9.43
CA THR A 236 -12.48 18.55 9.19
C THR A 236 -12.12 17.76 10.44
N GLU A 237 -13.10 17.06 10.99
CA GLU A 237 -12.92 16.21 12.17
C GLU A 237 -12.74 14.75 11.74
N ILE A 238 -11.76 14.09 12.34
CA ILE A 238 -11.49 12.67 12.14
C ILE A 238 -11.35 11.98 13.49
N ARG A 239 -12.03 10.83 13.66
CA ARG A 239 -11.83 9.99 14.83
C ARG A 239 -10.59 9.14 14.62
N TYR A 240 -9.52 9.55 15.30
CA TYR A 240 -8.19 9.01 15.10
C TYR A 240 -7.60 8.56 16.45
N PRO A 241 -7.52 7.24 16.70
CA PRO A 241 -6.96 6.72 17.94
C PRO A 241 -5.43 6.78 17.87
N LYS A 242 -4.79 7.69 18.60
CA LYS A 242 -3.34 7.71 18.75
C LYS A 242 -2.86 6.60 19.66
N ALA A 243 -1.61 6.19 19.54
CA ALA A 243 -1.03 5.13 20.37
C ALA A 243 -1.34 5.32 21.84
N GLY A 244 -1.79 4.27 22.53
CA GLY A 244 -2.25 4.30 23.91
C GLY A 244 -3.68 4.77 24.12
N GLN A 245 -4.34 5.36 23.12
CA GLN A 245 -5.71 5.88 23.24
C GLN A 245 -6.78 4.80 22.95
N THR A 246 -8.04 5.16 23.18
CA THR A 246 -9.18 4.23 23.00
C THR A 246 -9.44 3.96 21.53
N ASN A 247 -9.50 2.68 21.18
CA ASN A 247 -9.90 2.19 19.86
C ASN A 247 -11.43 2.12 19.68
N PRO A 248 -11.93 2.07 18.42
CA PRO A 248 -13.33 1.74 18.18
C PRO A 248 -13.65 0.32 18.64
N THR A 249 -14.90 0.10 19.04
CA THR A 249 -15.40 -1.24 19.35
C THR A 249 -16.21 -1.80 18.18
N MET A 250 -16.15 -3.12 18.00
CA MET A 250 -16.79 -3.81 16.89
C MET A 250 -17.86 -4.81 17.36
N ARG A 251 -18.93 -4.94 16.58
CA ARG A 251 -19.88 -6.04 16.65
C ARG A 251 -20.02 -6.67 15.28
N ILE A 252 -20.23 -7.97 15.22
CA ILE A 252 -20.47 -8.70 13.98
C ILE A 252 -21.94 -9.13 13.94
N GLY A 253 -22.67 -8.62 12.98
CA GLY A 253 -24.09 -8.91 12.77
C GLY A 253 -24.34 -9.71 11.50
N VAL A 254 -25.37 -10.55 11.50
CA VAL A 254 -25.92 -11.20 10.31
C VAL A 254 -27.37 -10.78 10.15
N VAL A 255 -27.73 -10.28 8.98
CA VAL A 255 -29.07 -9.80 8.64
C VAL A 255 -29.54 -10.41 7.32
N LYS A 256 -30.85 -10.69 7.18
CA LYS A 256 -31.40 -11.13 5.89
C LYS A 256 -31.30 -10.03 4.85
N ALA A 257 -30.95 -10.37 3.60
CA ALA A 257 -30.90 -9.43 2.49
C ALA A 257 -32.27 -8.76 2.21
N THR A 258 -33.35 -9.38 2.67
CA THR A 258 -34.71 -8.85 2.58
C THR A 258 -35.13 -8.01 3.81
N GLY A 259 -34.21 -7.76 4.74
CA GLY A 259 -34.45 -7.04 6.00
C GLY A 259 -34.93 -7.94 7.12
N GLY A 260 -35.07 -7.38 8.29
CA GLY A 260 -35.46 -8.06 9.53
C GLY A 260 -34.48 -7.78 10.67
N ALA A 261 -34.59 -8.51 11.77
CA ALA A 261 -33.72 -8.34 12.92
C ALA A 261 -32.30 -8.90 12.63
N THR A 262 -31.27 -8.16 13.07
CA THR A 262 -29.88 -8.63 13.05
C THR A 262 -29.67 -9.70 14.10
N ARG A 263 -29.02 -10.80 13.72
CA ARG A 263 -28.45 -11.78 14.63
C ARG A 263 -27.01 -11.41 14.93
N TRP A 264 -26.72 -11.07 16.17
CA TRP A 264 -25.37 -10.77 16.62
C TRP A 264 -24.57 -12.04 16.89
N MET A 265 -23.32 -12.08 16.43
CA MET A 265 -22.40 -13.17 16.73
C MET A 265 -21.79 -12.99 18.12
N ASP A 266 -21.64 -14.09 18.86
CA ASP A 266 -20.88 -14.11 20.11
C ASP A 266 -19.39 -14.07 19.77
N ILE A 267 -18.81 -12.89 19.72
CA ILE A 267 -17.36 -12.69 19.46
C ILE A 267 -16.56 -12.54 20.77
N GLY A 268 -17.20 -12.62 21.94
CA GLY A 268 -16.59 -12.39 23.25
C GLY A 268 -16.47 -10.92 23.60
N ASP A 269 -15.63 -10.59 24.58
CA ASP A 269 -15.30 -9.20 24.92
C ASP A 269 -14.62 -8.54 23.74
N ASN A 270 -15.12 -7.39 23.33
CA ASN A 270 -14.65 -6.63 22.17
C ASN A 270 -13.81 -5.40 22.56
N ARG A 271 -13.54 -5.20 23.85
CA ARG A 271 -12.62 -4.18 24.33
C ARG A 271 -11.19 -4.62 24.03
N ASP A 272 -10.39 -3.72 23.49
CA ASP A 272 -8.99 -4.00 23.12
C ASP A 272 -8.82 -5.23 22.20
N MET A 273 -9.80 -5.42 21.31
CA MET A 273 -9.81 -6.46 20.29
C MET A 273 -10.06 -5.87 18.92
N TYR A 274 -9.37 -6.39 17.92
CA TYR A 274 -9.63 -6.11 16.52
C TYR A 274 -10.31 -7.28 15.83
N TYR A 275 -11.13 -6.97 14.81
CA TYR A 275 -11.82 -7.94 13.96
C TYR A 275 -11.53 -7.65 12.50
N PRO A 276 -10.29 -7.88 12.03
CA PRO A 276 -9.84 -7.39 10.73
C PRO A 276 -10.47 -8.13 9.55
N ARG A 277 -10.99 -9.36 9.74
CA ARG A 277 -11.56 -10.15 8.64
C ARG A 277 -12.78 -10.96 9.07
N ILE A 278 -13.79 -11.06 8.18
CA ILE A 278 -14.82 -12.08 8.22
C ILE A 278 -14.94 -12.75 6.85
N TYR A 279 -15.32 -14.02 6.84
CA TYR A 279 -15.48 -14.81 5.63
C TYR A 279 -16.63 -15.80 5.77
N TRP A 280 -17.47 -15.93 4.74
CA TRP A 280 -18.45 -16.99 4.66
C TRP A 280 -17.79 -18.25 4.10
N HIS A 281 -17.59 -19.26 4.94
CA HIS A 281 -17.15 -20.58 4.49
C HIS A 281 -18.31 -21.32 3.81
N SER A 282 -19.51 -21.20 4.37
CA SER A 282 -20.77 -21.64 3.80
C SER A 282 -21.91 -20.78 4.33
N SER A 283 -23.13 -20.94 3.80
CA SER A 283 -24.31 -20.22 4.35
C SER A 283 -24.65 -20.56 5.80
N GLU A 284 -24.07 -21.64 6.35
CA GLU A 284 -24.24 -22.10 7.73
C GLU A 284 -23.03 -21.78 8.64
N GLN A 285 -21.96 -21.21 8.08
CA GLN A 285 -20.69 -21.05 8.80
C GLN A 285 -20.01 -19.73 8.42
N LEU A 286 -19.96 -18.82 9.39
CA LEU A 286 -19.26 -17.54 9.29
C LEU A 286 -17.94 -17.61 10.08
N LEU A 287 -16.84 -17.33 9.44
CA LEU A 287 -15.51 -17.27 10.05
C LEU A 287 -15.20 -15.82 10.42
N VAL A 288 -14.75 -15.59 11.65
CA VAL A 288 -14.42 -14.27 12.16
C VAL A 288 -13.00 -14.31 12.73
N MET A 289 -12.09 -13.52 12.16
CA MET A 289 -10.76 -13.32 12.71
C MET A 289 -10.85 -12.32 13.86
N ARG A 290 -10.44 -12.74 15.06
CA ARG A 290 -10.36 -11.91 16.27
C ARG A 290 -8.89 -11.75 16.66
N MET A 291 -8.42 -10.54 16.82
CA MET A 291 -7.02 -10.22 17.10
C MET A 291 -6.90 -9.38 18.38
N ARG A 292 -5.90 -9.66 19.22
CA ARG A 292 -5.58 -8.84 20.39
C ARG A 292 -5.05 -7.47 19.97
N ARG A 293 -5.21 -6.46 20.82
CA ARG A 293 -4.72 -5.09 20.58
C ARG A 293 -3.21 -5.04 20.29
N LEU A 294 -2.40 -5.82 21.00
CA LEU A 294 -0.95 -5.92 20.75
C LEU A 294 -0.60 -6.69 19.47
N GLN A 295 -1.59 -7.23 18.77
CA GLN A 295 -1.47 -7.93 17.50
C GLN A 295 -0.49 -9.13 17.52
N ASN A 296 -0.14 -9.62 18.70
CA ASN A 296 0.73 -10.77 18.87
C ASN A 296 -0.03 -12.12 18.83
N ARG A 297 -1.36 -12.05 18.68
CA ARG A 297 -2.22 -13.24 18.54
C ARG A 297 -3.51 -12.91 17.82
N TRP A 298 -3.92 -13.80 16.90
CA TRP A 298 -5.28 -13.85 16.39
C TRP A 298 -5.88 -15.26 16.53
N ASP A 299 -7.21 -15.29 16.65
CA ASP A 299 -8.02 -16.51 16.72
C ASP A 299 -9.03 -16.50 15.57
N LEU A 300 -9.25 -17.64 14.93
CA LEU A 300 -10.36 -17.86 14.01
C LEU A 300 -11.57 -18.36 14.79
N LEU A 301 -12.65 -17.57 14.84
CA LEU A 301 -13.91 -17.96 15.44
C LEU A 301 -14.82 -18.53 14.36
N ILE A 302 -15.32 -19.74 14.57
CA ILE A 302 -16.26 -20.42 13.67
C ILE A 302 -17.67 -20.17 14.22
N CYS A 303 -18.40 -19.23 13.62
CA CYS A 303 -19.70 -18.77 14.08
C CYS A 303 -20.84 -19.42 13.31
N ASN A 304 -21.90 -19.82 14.02
CA ASN A 304 -23.15 -20.22 13.40
C ASN A 304 -24.04 -18.99 13.18
N PRO A 305 -24.37 -18.61 11.94
CA PRO A 305 -25.09 -17.38 11.64
C PRO A 305 -26.55 -17.38 12.12
N LYS A 306 -27.17 -18.55 12.36
CA LYS A 306 -28.54 -18.68 12.85
C LYS A 306 -28.64 -18.49 14.35
N SER A 307 -27.73 -19.10 15.12
CA SER A 307 -27.74 -19.05 16.57
C SER A 307 -26.88 -17.92 17.16
N GLY A 308 -25.89 -17.44 16.41
CA GLY A 308 -24.87 -16.49 16.88
C GLY A 308 -23.75 -17.15 17.69
N LYS A 309 -23.82 -18.44 18.00
CA LYS A 309 -22.84 -19.16 18.81
C LYS A 309 -21.55 -19.39 18.03
N LYS A 310 -20.42 -19.36 18.75
CA LYS A 310 -19.08 -19.60 18.19
C LYS A 310 -18.46 -20.91 18.70
N LYS A 311 -17.51 -21.41 17.93
CA LYS A 311 -16.48 -22.37 18.33
C LYS A 311 -15.10 -21.77 18.08
N GLN A 312 -14.11 -22.16 18.87
CA GLN A 312 -12.72 -21.81 18.63
C GLN A 312 -12.20 -22.63 17.44
N GLY A 313 -11.56 -21.96 16.51
CA GLY A 313 -10.84 -22.56 15.39
C GLY A 313 -9.32 -22.37 15.51
N LEU A 314 -8.67 -22.30 14.34
CA LEU A 314 -7.24 -22.05 14.18
C LEU A 314 -6.80 -20.80 14.96
N MET A 315 -5.56 -20.82 15.46
CA MET A 315 -4.93 -19.70 16.17
C MET A 315 -3.50 -19.52 15.68
N GLU A 316 -3.05 -18.27 15.64
CA GLU A 316 -1.67 -17.89 15.39
C GLU A 316 -1.19 -16.97 16.51
N MET A 317 0.08 -17.13 16.92
CA MET A 317 0.68 -16.31 17.96
C MET A 317 2.19 -16.18 17.74
N ASP A 318 2.70 -14.98 18.02
CA ASP A 318 4.12 -14.66 18.14
C ASP A 318 4.35 -14.01 19.51
N GLU A 319 5.14 -14.65 20.36
CA GLU A 319 5.42 -14.15 21.73
C GLU A 319 6.50 -13.05 21.75
N ASN A 320 7.31 -12.95 20.70
CA ASN A 320 8.46 -12.06 20.61
C ASN A 320 8.29 -10.91 19.60
N GLY A 321 7.10 -10.81 19.01
CA GLY A 321 6.81 -9.84 17.98
C GLY A 321 5.32 -9.71 17.74
N TRP A 322 4.92 -9.72 16.49
CA TRP A 322 3.51 -9.59 16.09
C TRP A 322 3.15 -10.54 14.94
N VAL A 323 1.90 -10.93 14.89
CA VAL A 323 1.33 -11.68 13.77
C VAL A 323 0.71 -10.71 12.76
N SER A 324 1.16 -10.77 11.52
CA SER A 324 0.68 -9.88 10.46
C SER A 324 -0.76 -10.23 10.04
N VAL A 325 -1.60 -9.21 9.83
CA VAL A 325 -2.90 -9.37 9.15
C VAL A 325 -2.66 -9.29 7.65
N HIS A 326 -3.08 -10.31 6.92
CA HIS A 326 -2.96 -10.40 5.47
C HIS A 326 -4.13 -11.17 4.85
N ASP A 327 -4.26 -11.13 3.53
CA ASP A 327 -5.27 -11.87 2.76
C ASP A 327 -4.69 -13.12 2.05
N ASN A 328 -3.53 -13.60 2.53
CA ASN A 328 -2.82 -14.78 2.03
C ASN A 328 -3.34 -16.06 2.69
N TYR A 329 -4.63 -16.31 2.53
CA TYR A 329 -5.30 -17.53 2.92
C TYR A 329 -6.36 -17.90 1.88
N ARG A 330 -6.64 -19.20 1.77
CA ARG A 330 -7.72 -19.75 0.94
C ARG A 330 -8.41 -20.86 1.72
N PHE A 331 -9.73 -20.72 1.87
CA PHE A 331 -10.56 -21.77 2.48
C PHE A 331 -10.89 -22.82 1.40
N LEU A 332 -10.78 -24.07 1.78
CA LEU A 332 -11.05 -25.26 0.95
C LEU A 332 -12.38 -25.89 1.36
N GLU A 333 -12.97 -26.74 0.50
CA GLU A 333 -14.30 -27.34 0.72
C GLU A 333 -14.40 -28.19 1.99
N LYS A 334 -13.33 -28.86 2.41
CA LYS A 334 -13.34 -29.84 3.53
C LYS A 334 -13.10 -29.24 4.90
N ASP A 335 -13.61 -28.04 5.20
CA ASP A 335 -13.28 -27.32 6.45
C ASP A 335 -11.76 -27.14 6.67
N GLU A 336 -11.04 -26.90 5.60
CA GLU A 336 -9.60 -26.69 5.58
C GLU A 336 -9.23 -25.28 5.16
N ILE A 337 -7.99 -24.88 5.41
CA ILE A 337 -7.42 -23.61 5.03
C ILE A 337 -5.97 -23.79 4.56
N VAL A 338 -5.60 -23.16 3.47
CA VAL A 338 -4.20 -22.89 3.11
C VAL A 338 -3.90 -21.44 3.42
N TRP A 339 -2.81 -21.18 4.13
CA TRP A 339 -2.45 -19.84 4.57
C TRP A 339 -0.95 -19.67 4.76
N ILE A 340 -0.50 -18.41 4.84
CA ILE A 340 0.90 -18.07 5.11
C ILE A 340 1.08 -17.80 6.60
N SER A 341 2.11 -18.40 7.21
CA SER A 341 2.47 -18.26 8.61
C SER A 341 3.97 -18.11 8.78
N GLU A 342 4.41 -17.37 9.80
CA GLU A 342 5.82 -17.20 10.18
C GLU A 342 6.27 -18.22 11.26
N ARG A 343 5.41 -19.17 11.67
CA ARG A 343 5.64 -20.13 12.78
C ARG A 343 6.92 -20.95 12.71
N SER A 344 7.53 -21.07 11.53
CA SER A 344 8.83 -21.74 11.33
C SER A 344 10.01 -20.76 11.21
N GLY A 345 9.81 -19.46 11.55
CA GLY A 345 10.82 -18.42 11.48
C GLY A 345 10.88 -17.66 10.15
N TYR A 346 10.19 -18.14 9.10
CA TYR A 346 10.00 -17.49 7.80
C TYR A 346 8.56 -17.63 7.37
N GLN A 347 8.09 -16.75 6.49
CA GLN A 347 6.75 -16.86 5.91
C GLN A 347 6.66 -18.06 4.98
N HIS A 348 5.89 -19.07 5.37
CA HIS A 348 5.66 -20.30 4.59
C HIS A 348 4.20 -20.67 4.50
N LEU A 349 3.88 -21.50 3.49
CA LEU A 349 2.55 -22.03 3.26
C LEU A 349 2.28 -23.23 4.15
N TYR A 350 1.11 -23.21 4.79
CA TYR A 350 0.59 -24.32 5.63
C TYR A 350 -0.83 -24.66 5.22
N ARG A 351 -1.18 -25.95 5.34
CA ARG A 351 -2.52 -26.46 5.20
C ARG A 351 -3.00 -27.01 6.55
N HIS A 352 -4.14 -26.50 7.02
CA HIS A 352 -4.74 -26.86 8.31
C HIS A 352 -6.21 -27.20 8.16
N THR A 353 -6.78 -27.90 9.13
CA THR A 353 -8.22 -27.87 9.35
C THR A 353 -8.63 -26.52 9.95
N LEU A 354 -9.88 -26.09 9.77
CA LEU A 354 -10.39 -24.87 10.44
C LEU A 354 -10.30 -24.95 11.98
N LYS A 355 -10.18 -26.12 12.55
CA LYS A 355 -9.99 -26.33 13.99
C LYS A 355 -8.55 -26.15 14.46
N GLY A 356 -7.59 -26.02 13.52
CA GLY A 356 -6.18 -25.77 13.82
C GLY A 356 -5.28 -27.00 13.79
N GLU A 357 -5.76 -28.17 13.34
CA GLU A 357 -4.91 -29.34 13.11
C GLU A 357 -4.09 -29.08 11.85
N GLU A 358 -2.75 -29.18 11.95
CA GLU A 358 -1.85 -29.07 10.81
C GLU A 358 -1.89 -30.34 9.97
N LEU A 359 -2.21 -30.19 8.69
CA LEU A 359 -2.27 -31.28 7.73
C LEU A 359 -0.96 -31.41 6.93
N ALA A 360 -0.35 -30.27 6.58
CA ALA A 360 0.94 -30.22 5.90
C ALA A 360 1.57 -28.83 5.99
N GLN A 361 2.89 -28.78 6.12
CA GLN A 361 3.70 -27.63 5.75
C GLN A 361 4.04 -27.77 4.25
N LEU A 362 3.60 -26.77 3.43
CA LEU A 362 3.72 -26.86 1.96
C LEU A 362 5.04 -26.28 1.43
N SER A 363 5.70 -25.43 2.22
CA SER A 363 6.99 -24.85 1.84
C SER A 363 7.87 -24.63 3.08
N ASP A 364 9.19 -24.67 2.90
CA ASP A 364 10.18 -24.52 3.93
C ASP A 364 11.48 -23.86 3.43
N GLY A 365 12.37 -23.47 4.34
CA GLY A 365 13.68 -22.92 4.03
C GLY A 365 13.88 -21.47 4.50
N GLN A 366 15.05 -20.89 4.20
CA GLN A 366 15.41 -19.52 4.59
C GLN A 366 15.00 -18.50 3.53
N TRP A 367 13.71 -18.42 3.26
CA TRP A 367 13.08 -17.52 2.29
C TRP A 367 11.59 -17.38 2.61
N GLU A 368 10.93 -16.41 2.01
CA GLU A 368 9.54 -16.06 2.33
C GLU A 368 8.58 -16.31 1.16
N ALA A 369 7.47 -17.01 1.42
CA ALA A 369 6.27 -17.00 0.60
C ALA A 369 5.48 -15.72 0.93
N THR A 370 5.31 -14.83 -0.06
CA THR A 370 4.79 -13.48 0.22
C THR A 370 3.32 -13.28 -0.15
N ARG A 371 2.80 -14.08 -1.10
CA ARG A 371 1.42 -13.93 -1.56
C ARG A 371 0.90 -15.20 -2.24
N ILE A 372 -0.28 -15.69 -1.84
CA ILE A 372 -1.03 -16.72 -2.57
C ILE A 372 -1.76 -16.02 -3.72
N VAL A 373 -1.45 -16.37 -4.98
CA VAL A 373 -2.05 -15.75 -6.18
C VAL A 373 -3.17 -16.57 -6.78
N HIS A 374 -3.06 -17.89 -6.74
CA HIS A 374 -4.09 -18.80 -7.26
C HIS A 374 -4.06 -20.12 -6.50
N LEU A 375 -5.20 -20.80 -6.46
CA LEU A 375 -5.33 -22.13 -5.89
C LEU A 375 -6.18 -22.96 -6.84
N ASP A 376 -5.64 -24.12 -7.23
CA ASP A 376 -6.31 -25.12 -8.05
C ASP A 376 -6.67 -26.29 -7.12
N GLU A 377 -7.91 -26.26 -6.63
CA GLU A 377 -8.37 -27.24 -5.65
C GLU A 377 -8.55 -28.63 -6.27
N GLU A 378 -8.96 -28.70 -7.54
CA GLU A 378 -9.14 -29.97 -8.27
C GLU A 378 -7.82 -30.72 -8.45
N ARG A 379 -6.72 -29.97 -8.72
CA ARG A 379 -5.37 -30.53 -8.90
C ARG A 379 -4.57 -30.57 -7.61
N GLY A 380 -5.10 -29.95 -6.54
CA GLY A 380 -4.41 -29.85 -5.25
C GLY A 380 -3.11 -29.05 -5.32
N VAL A 381 -3.09 -27.91 -6.02
CA VAL A 381 -1.89 -27.08 -6.24
C VAL A 381 -2.11 -25.64 -5.77
N VAL A 382 -1.12 -25.08 -5.07
CA VAL A 382 -1.05 -23.67 -4.70
C VAL A 382 -0.04 -22.95 -5.56
N TYR A 383 -0.42 -21.80 -6.11
CA TYR A 383 0.45 -20.87 -6.83
C TYR A 383 0.70 -19.63 -5.97
N PHE A 384 1.96 -19.29 -5.75
CA PHE A 384 2.32 -18.22 -4.80
C PHE A 384 3.59 -17.48 -5.21
N MET A 385 3.69 -16.23 -4.77
CA MET A 385 4.90 -15.42 -4.93
C MET A 385 5.86 -15.67 -3.79
N ALA A 386 7.17 -15.70 -4.08
CA ALA A 386 8.21 -15.88 -3.07
C ALA A 386 9.53 -15.21 -3.48
N ASN A 387 10.37 -14.91 -2.46
CA ASN A 387 11.72 -14.37 -2.64
C ASN A 387 12.83 -15.45 -2.59
N LYS A 388 12.49 -16.73 -2.87
CA LYS A 388 13.40 -17.88 -2.77
C LYS A 388 14.67 -17.76 -3.63
N ALA A 389 14.57 -17.15 -4.82
CA ALA A 389 15.70 -16.97 -5.73
C ALA A 389 16.69 -15.91 -5.21
N SER A 390 16.17 -14.82 -4.65
CA SER A 390 16.92 -13.71 -4.07
C SER A 390 16.01 -12.90 -3.16
N VAL A 391 16.53 -12.38 -2.06
CA VAL A 391 15.76 -11.49 -1.18
C VAL A 391 15.25 -10.23 -1.92
N ALA A 392 15.98 -9.78 -2.95
CA ALA A 392 15.61 -8.62 -3.75
C ALA A 392 14.63 -8.94 -4.90
N GLU A 393 14.36 -10.21 -5.19
CA GLU A 393 13.52 -10.65 -6.30
C GLU A 393 12.19 -11.25 -5.79
N SER A 394 11.19 -11.29 -6.65
CA SER A 394 9.91 -11.93 -6.36
C SER A 394 9.47 -12.76 -7.56
N HIS A 395 9.29 -14.05 -7.37
CA HIS A 395 8.95 -15.02 -8.42
C HIS A 395 7.71 -15.82 -8.10
N LEU A 396 7.04 -16.31 -9.16
CA LEU A 396 5.93 -17.26 -9.04
C LEU A 396 6.45 -18.67 -8.85
N TYR A 397 5.90 -19.35 -7.86
CA TYR A 397 6.12 -20.79 -7.59
C TYR A 397 4.79 -21.54 -7.55
N SER A 398 4.87 -22.84 -7.73
CA SER A 398 3.77 -23.78 -7.46
C SER A 398 4.23 -24.89 -6.52
N VAL A 399 3.32 -25.41 -5.69
CA VAL A 399 3.55 -26.54 -4.79
C VAL A 399 2.26 -27.34 -4.62
N SER A 400 2.35 -28.66 -4.49
CA SER A 400 1.20 -29.54 -4.23
C SER A 400 0.71 -29.40 -2.77
N PHE A 401 -0.56 -29.78 -2.49
CA PHE A 401 -1.18 -29.73 -1.16
C PHE A 401 -0.53 -30.65 -0.12
N ASP A 402 0.35 -31.54 -0.54
CA ASP A 402 1.17 -32.40 0.31
C ASP A 402 2.60 -31.86 0.52
N GLY A 403 2.91 -30.67 0.00
CA GLY A 403 4.23 -30.04 0.11
C GLY A 403 5.24 -30.52 -0.93
N THR A 404 4.88 -31.45 -1.82
CA THR A 404 5.78 -31.95 -2.86
C THR A 404 5.74 -31.09 -4.13
N GLY A 405 6.71 -31.27 -5.04
CA GLY A 405 6.69 -30.67 -6.36
C GLY A 405 6.89 -29.16 -6.39
N LEU A 406 7.57 -28.56 -5.43
CA LEU A 406 7.92 -27.13 -5.44
C LEU A 406 8.67 -26.77 -6.72
N LYS A 407 8.09 -25.88 -7.54
CA LYS A 407 8.61 -25.48 -8.84
C LYS A 407 8.54 -23.96 -9.02
N GLN A 408 9.63 -23.35 -9.51
CA GLN A 408 9.64 -21.96 -9.97
C GLN A 408 9.05 -21.87 -11.38
N LEU A 409 8.13 -20.90 -11.61
CA LEU A 409 7.42 -20.71 -12.87
C LEU A 409 7.81 -19.44 -13.62
N THR A 410 8.40 -18.45 -12.93
CA THR A 410 9.01 -17.26 -13.55
C THR A 410 10.50 -17.28 -13.29
N THR A 411 11.32 -17.12 -14.34
CA THR A 411 12.78 -17.35 -14.29
C THR A 411 13.60 -16.12 -14.68
N GLU A 412 12.97 -15.13 -15.30
CA GLU A 412 13.61 -13.88 -15.66
C GLU A 412 13.94 -13.07 -14.40
N LYS A 413 15.12 -12.44 -14.34
CA LYS A 413 15.53 -11.65 -13.18
C LYS A 413 14.58 -10.51 -12.91
N GLY A 414 14.29 -10.27 -11.61
CA GLY A 414 13.57 -9.12 -11.16
C GLY A 414 12.34 -9.40 -10.30
N ASN A 415 11.49 -8.42 -10.20
CA ASN A 415 10.23 -8.51 -9.47
C ASN A 415 9.08 -8.78 -10.43
N HIS A 416 8.38 -9.88 -10.21
CA HIS A 416 7.22 -10.33 -10.94
C HIS A 416 5.92 -9.98 -10.21
N SER A 417 4.89 -9.60 -10.95
CA SER A 417 3.53 -9.40 -10.48
C SER A 417 2.58 -10.21 -11.37
N VAL A 418 2.00 -11.23 -10.80
CA VAL A 418 1.24 -12.24 -11.54
C VAL A 418 -0.26 -12.11 -11.27
N GLN A 419 -1.07 -12.21 -12.33
CA GLN A 419 -2.53 -12.31 -12.28
C GLN A 419 -2.98 -13.50 -13.15
N PHE A 420 -3.66 -14.48 -12.54
CA PHE A 420 -4.24 -15.61 -13.26
C PHE A 420 -5.52 -15.19 -14.00
N SER A 421 -5.75 -15.81 -15.16
CA SER A 421 -7.04 -15.73 -15.85
C SER A 421 -8.13 -16.44 -15.04
N SER A 422 -9.39 -16.22 -15.40
CA SER A 422 -10.53 -16.84 -14.72
C SER A 422 -10.54 -18.36 -14.80
N SER A 423 -9.97 -18.95 -15.86
CA SER A 423 -9.83 -20.41 -16.01
C SER A 423 -8.70 -21.00 -15.14
N GLY A 424 -7.75 -20.19 -14.71
CA GLY A 424 -6.52 -20.64 -14.05
C GLY A 424 -5.52 -21.35 -15.00
N GLU A 425 -5.80 -21.40 -16.30
CA GLU A 425 -4.90 -22.05 -17.29
C GLU A 425 -3.77 -21.11 -17.75
N TYR A 426 -3.99 -19.80 -17.66
CA TYR A 426 -3.04 -18.76 -18.06
C TYR A 426 -2.83 -17.76 -16.95
N PHE A 427 -1.71 -17.04 -17.02
CA PHE A 427 -1.48 -15.87 -16.22
C PHE A 427 -0.75 -14.78 -17.00
N VAL A 428 -1.05 -13.56 -16.65
CA VAL A 428 -0.31 -12.38 -17.08
C VAL A 428 0.77 -12.12 -16.06
N ASP A 429 2.02 -12.05 -16.53
CA ASP A 429 3.20 -11.77 -15.73
C ASP A 429 3.77 -10.41 -16.13
N SER A 430 3.70 -9.44 -15.23
CA SER A 430 4.31 -8.10 -15.36
C SER A 430 5.57 -8.08 -14.53
N TYR A 431 6.74 -7.91 -15.15
CA TYR A 431 8.01 -7.91 -14.41
C TYR A 431 8.98 -6.82 -14.87
N SER A 432 9.91 -6.48 -14.01
CA SER A 432 11.02 -5.59 -14.28
C SER A 432 12.20 -5.87 -13.36
N SER A 433 13.40 -5.45 -13.76
CA SER A 433 14.60 -5.44 -12.91
C SER A 433 15.23 -4.04 -12.93
N VAL A 434 16.28 -3.81 -12.16
CA VAL A 434 17.02 -2.53 -12.18
C VAL A 434 17.61 -2.21 -13.56
N SER A 435 17.84 -3.21 -14.41
CA SER A 435 18.40 -3.08 -15.76
C SER A 435 17.39 -3.35 -16.88
N GLN A 436 16.18 -3.80 -16.54
CA GLN A 436 15.12 -4.13 -17.49
C GLN A 436 13.85 -3.37 -17.11
N PRO A 437 13.41 -2.40 -17.93
CA PRO A 437 12.11 -1.76 -17.78
C PRO A 437 10.97 -2.79 -17.87
N SER A 438 9.76 -2.35 -17.47
CA SER A 438 8.58 -3.21 -17.42
C SER A 438 8.31 -3.95 -18.73
N LYS A 439 8.08 -5.26 -18.59
CA LYS A 439 7.66 -6.19 -19.64
C LYS A 439 6.48 -6.99 -19.15
N ILE A 440 5.51 -7.22 -20.03
CA ILE A 440 4.26 -7.93 -19.73
C ILE A 440 4.14 -9.10 -20.71
N VAL A 441 4.04 -10.30 -20.16
CA VAL A 441 3.98 -11.53 -20.93
C VAL A 441 2.76 -12.38 -20.53
N LEU A 442 2.19 -13.07 -21.48
CA LEU A 442 1.22 -14.11 -21.25
C LEU A 442 1.96 -15.44 -21.12
N LYS A 443 1.71 -16.15 -20.03
CA LYS A 443 2.28 -17.47 -19.76
C LYS A 443 1.16 -18.49 -19.50
N LYS A 444 1.42 -19.75 -19.84
CA LYS A 444 0.62 -20.87 -19.38
C LYS A 444 0.86 -21.11 -17.89
N ARG A 445 -0.08 -21.76 -17.24
CA ARG A 445 -0.02 -22.14 -15.81
C ARG A 445 1.28 -22.88 -15.43
N ASP A 446 1.94 -23.60 -16.35
CA ASP A 446 3.20 -24.32 -16.11
C ASP A 446 4.46 -23.43 -16.20
N GLY A 447 4.29 -22.13 -16.52
CA GLY A 447 5.34 -21.13 -16.71
C GLY A 447 5.78 -20.94 -18.16
N THR A 448 5.28 -21.74 -19.12
CA THR A 448 5.62 -21.60 -20.54
C THR A 448 5.11 -20.27 -21.09
N THR A 449 5.99 -19.48 -21.70
CA THR A 449 5.64 -18.21 -22.34
C THR A 449 4.82 -18.48 -23.61
N VAL A 450 3.66 -17.83 -23.71
CA VAL A 450 2.80 -17.86 -24.90
C VAL A 450 3.17 -16.73 -25.85
N ARG A 451 3.19 -15.49 -25.33
CA ARG A 451 3.55 -14.28 -26.09
C ARG A 451 3.90 -13.10 -25.20
N ILE A 452 4.51 -12.09 -25.79
CA ILE A 452 4.68 -10.77 -25.18
C ILE A 452 3.38 -10.00 -25.42
N ILE A 453 2.78 -9.47 -24.36
CA ILE A 453 1.61 -8.59 -24.45
C ILE A 453 2.08 -7.15 -24.70
N LYS A 454 3.01 -6.67 -23.89
CA LYS A 454 3.56 -5.32 -24.01
C LYS A 454 4.98 -5.28 -23.45
N GLU A 455 5.86 -4.51 -24.09
CA GLU A 455 7.23 -4.30 -23.64
C GLU A 455 7.59 -2.84 -23.71
N THR A 456 8.32 -2.36 -22.71
CA THR A 456 8.90 -1.01 -22.74
C THR A 456 10.06 -0.96 -23.72
N GLU A 457 10.02 -0.07 -24.68
CA GLU A 457 11.12 0.13 -25.62
C GLU A 457 12.36 0.67 -24.89
N LYS A 458 13.43 -0.12 -24.79
CA LYS A 458 14.68 0.30 -24.15
C LYS A 458 15.32 1.47 -24.84
N LYS A 459 15.18 1.56 -26.16
CA LYS A 459 15.79 2.60 -26.99
C LYS A 459 15.45 4.02 -26.54
N GLN A 460 14.28 4.23 -25.90
CA GLN A 460 13.91 5.55 -25.38
C GLN A 460 14.84 6.06 -24.26
N PHE A 461 15.59 5.17 -23.59
CA PHE A 461 16.55 5.52 -22.55
C PHE A 461 17.97 5.78 -23.10
N ASP A 462 18.27 5.35 -24.35
CA ASP A 462 19.62 5.43 -24.94
C ASP A 462 20.07 6.89 -25.12
N ASP A 463 19.13 7.82 -25.32
CA ASP A 463 19.41 9.24 -25.44
C ASP A 463 19.67 9.94 -24.10
N TYR A 464 19.40 9.28 -22.96
CA TYR A 464 19.52 9.86 -21.64
C TYR A 464 20.77 9.40 -20.89
N ASP A 465 21.33 10.30 -20.10
CA ASP A 465 22.36 9.96 -19.12
C ASP A 465 21.75 9.10 -18.01
N TRP A 466 21.82 7.77 -18.15
CA TRP A 466 21.20 6.81 -17.25
C TRP A 466 22.23 5.97 -16.52
N SER A 467 22.13 5.89 -15.18
CA SER A 467 22.99 5.05 -14.33
C SER A 467 22.26 3.80 -13.89
N ILE A 468 22.73 2.61 -14.31
CA ILE A 468 22.14 1.34 -13.89
C ILE A 468 22.43 1.11 -12.40
N PRO A 469 21.42 0.93 -11.55
CA PRO A 469 21.63 0.62 -10.14
C PRO A 469 22.41 -0.69 -9.95
N GLN A 470 23.25 -0.74 -8.91
CA GLN A 470 24.07 -1.91 -8.57
C GLN A 470 23.72 -2.39 -7.18
N PHE A 471 23.63 -3.72 -6.98
CA PHE A 471 23.46 -4.32 -5.68
C PHE A 471 24.81 -4.42 -4.96
N VAL A 472 24.78 -4.12 -3.67
CA VAL A 472 25.95 -4.22 -2.79
C VAL A 472 25.57 -4.96 -1.52
N THR A 473 26.55 -5.63 -0.92
CA THR A 473 26.42 -6.25 0.40
C THR A 473 27.55 -5.81 1.30
N PHE A 474 27.26 -5.61 2.57
CA PHE A 474 28.24 -5.21 3.56
C PHE A 474 27.87 -5.74 4.94
N LYS A 475 28.86 -5.82 5.84
CA LYS A 475 28.63 -6.25 7.23
C LYS A 475 28.26 -5.07 8.10
N THR A 476 27.42 -5.31 9.09
CA THR A 476 27.17 -4.39 10.20
C THR A 476 28.44 -4.17 11.01
N HIS A 477 28.57 -3.07 11.76
CA HIS A 477 29.74 -2.77 12.59
C HIS A 477 30.03 -3.84 13.65
N ASP A 478 28.97 -4.47 14.17
CA ASP A 478 29.08 -5.59 15.11
C ASP A 478 29.44 -6.93 14.44
N GLY A 479 29.49 -6.98 13.10
CA GLY A 479 29.80 -8.17 12.31
C GLY A 479 28.71 -9.26 12.32
N VAL A 480 27.59 -9.04 13.02
CA VAL A 480 26.54 -10.06 13.25
C VAL A 480 25.69 -10.28 12.01
N ALA A 481 25.42 -9.24 11.22
CA ALA A 481 24.59 -9.33 10.03
C ALA A 481 25.31 -8.87 8.76
N THR A 482 24.90 -9.45 7.62
CA THR A 482 25.22 -8.95 6.28
C THR A 482 23.96 -8.31 5.73
N LEU A 483 24.06 -7.06 5.31
CA LEU A 483 22.94 -6.26 4.80
C LEU A 483 23.08 -6.03 3.32
N ASP A 484 21.95 -5.86 2.64
CA ASP A 484 21.89 -5.52 1.21
C ASP A 484 21.57 -4.05 1.01
N GLY A 485 22.19 -3.50 -0.04
CA GLY A 485 21.94 -2.15 -0.51
C GLY A 485 21.87 -2.06 -2.03
N ILE A 486 21.39 -0.92 -2.50
CA ILE A 486 21.42 -0.52 -3.90
C ILE A 486 22.16 0.82 -3.99
N VAL A 487 23.10 0.92 -4.92
CA VAL A 487 23.79 2.16 -5.24
C VAL A 487 23.54 2.58 -6.69
N ILE A 488 23.28 3.88 -6.90
CA ILE A 488 23.25 4.52 -8.21
C ILE A 488 24.42 5.49 -8.21
N LEU A 489 25.36 5.27 -9.12
CA LEU A 489 26.56 6.10 -9.24
C LEU A 489 26.27 7.35 -10.08
N PRO A 490 26.92 8.48 -9.80
CA PRO A 490 26.78 9.67 -10.62
C PRO A 490 27.23 9.39 -12.05
N VAL A 491 26.60 10.06 -13.02
CA VAL A 491 26.98 9.99 -14.42
C VAL A 491 28.44 10.41 -14.58
N GLY A 492 29.23 9.60 -15.29
CA GLY A 492 30.67 9.82 -15.44
C GLY A 492 31.49 9.56 -14.18
N TYR A 493 30.98 8.72 -13.27
CA TYR A 493 31.70 8.27 -12.06
C TYR A 493 33.12 7.79 -12.37
N LYS A 494 34.08 8.25 -11.56
CA LYS A 494 35.50 7.83 -11.63
C LYS A 494 35.95 7.32 -10.27
N LYS A 495 36.41 6.07 -10.23
CA LYS A 495 36.96 5.48 -9.01
C LYS A 495 38.11 6.34 -8.45
N GLY A 496 38.14 6.53 -7.13
CA GLY A 496 39.16 7.35 -6.46
C GLY A 496 38.81 8.84 -6.34
N LYS A 497 37.75 9.34 -7.02
CA LYS A 497 37.21 10.67 -6.80
C LYS A 497 36.15 10.61 -5.69
N LYS A 498 36.07 11.67 -4.89
CA LYS A 498 35.01 11.83 -3.86
C LYS A 498 33.77 12.50 -4.41
N TYR A 499 32.59 11.97 -4.02
CA TYR A 499 31.27 12.45 -4.47
C TYR A 499 30.36 12.68 -3.28
N PRO A 500 29.50 13.72 -3.30
CA PRO A 500 28.44 13.84 -2.31
C PRO A 500 27.52 12.61 -2.39
N MET A 501 27.01 12.19 -1.25
CA MET A 501 26.14 11.02 -1.16
C MET A 501 24.76 11.40 -0.63
N MET A 502 23.73 10.83 -1.25
CA MET A 502 22.35 10.89 -0.77
C MET A 502 21.88 9.52 -0.31
N VAL A 503 21.53 9.41 0.96
CA VAL A 503 20.92 8.22 1.52
C VAL A 503 19.39 8.35 1.42
N TYR A 504 18.76 7.46 0.66
CA TYR A 504 17.31 7.29 0.66
C TYR A 504 16.95 6.16 1.62
N GLY A 505 16.23 6.46 2.68
CA GLY A 505 15.81 5.49 3.68
C GLY A 505 14.30 5.47 3.92
N TYR A 506 13.78 4.33 4.35
CA TYR A 506 12.44 4.21 4.91
C TYR A 506 12.50 3.62 6.33
N GLY A 507 13.10 2.44 6.48
CA GLY A 507 13.54 1.88 7.75
C GLY A 507 12.46 1.37 8.70
N MET A 508 11.20 1.27 8.23
CA MET A 508 10.08 0.87 9.08
C MET A 508 9.89 -0.65 9.10
N PRO A 509 9.46 -1.22 10.24
CA PRO A 509 9.09 -2.63 10.34
C PRO A 509 8.06 -3.02 9.27
N GLY A 510 8.19 -4.22 8.71
CA GLY A 510 7.29 -4.70 7.67
C GLY A 510 7.57 -4.14 6.27
N THR A 511 8.65 -3.37 6.06
CA THR A 511 9.01 -2.78 4.76
C THR A 511 10.30 -3.34 4.20
N GLN A 512 10.47 -3.22 2.87
CA GLN A 512 11.68 -3.56 2.14
C GLN A 512 11.87 -2.57 0.99
N ILE A 513 13.03 -1.96 0.84
CA ILE A 513 13.35 -1.00 -0.23
C ILE A 513 14.38 -1.53 -1.24
N VAL A 514 15.24 -2.46 -0.85
CA VAL A 514 16.21 -3.11 -1.74
C VAL A 514 15.49 -4.17 -2.57
N ARG A 515 15.10 -3.80 -3.81
CA ARG A 515 14.36 -4.67 -4.72
C ARG A 515 14.90 -4.57 -6.14
N ASP A 516 14.99 -5.69 -6.82
CA ASP A 516 15.36 -5.74 -8.24
C ASP A 516 14.17 -5.37 -9.12
N ARG A 517 13.90 -4.06 -9.25
CA ARG A 517 12.81 -3.52 -10.06
C ARG A 517 13.19 -2.21 -10.71
N TRP A 518 12.58 -1.94 -11.86
CA TRP A 518 12.73 -0.66 -12.57
C TRP A 518 12.01 0.47 -11.81
N GLY A 519 12.61 1.66 -11.87
CA GLY A 519 11.96 2.87 -11.35
C GLY A 519 12.94 3.88 -10.77
N GLY A 520 12.38 4.92 -10.12
CA GLY A 520 13.15 5.88 -9.35
C GLY A 520 13.72 7.04 -10.18
N LEU A 521 12.92 7.74 -11.03
CA LEU A 521 13.36 8.92 -11.79
C LEU A 521 14.01 9.97 -10.90
N TRP A 522 13.51 10.19 -9.69
CA TRP A 522 14.13 11.10 -8.74
C TRP A 522 15.56 10.67 -8.34
N ASN A 523 15.79 9.39 -8.11
CA ASN A 523 17.12 8.89 -7.80
C ASN A 523 18.06 8.97 -9.00
N GLN A 524 17.56 8.77 -10.22
CA GLN A 524 18.32 9.00 -11.46
C GLN A 524 18.65 10.48 -11.66
N PHE A 525 17.70 11.37 -11.38
CA PHE A 525 17.94 12.82 -11.41
C PHE A 525 19.06 13.21 -10.43
N LEU A 526 19.01 12.74 -9.18
CA LEU A 526 20.07 13.00 -8.20
C LEU A 526 21.43 12.47 -8.67
N ALA A 527 21.48 11.29 -9.29
CA ALA A 527 22.71 10.73 -9.83
C ALA A 527 23.25 11.59 -11.00
N GLN A 528 22.40 12.12 -11.86
CA GLN A 528 22.78 13.07 -12.91
C GLN A 528 23.29 14.39 -12.34
N GLU A 529 22.79 14.83 -11.20
CA GLU A 529 23.28 16.02 -10.48
C GLU A 529 24.60 15.78 -9.72
N GLY A 530 25.14 14.57 -9.78
CA GLY A 530 26.46 14.23 -9.25
C GLY A 530 26.48 13.54 -7.91
N PHE A 531 25.34 13.11 -7.38
CA PHE A 531 25.27 12.35 -6.14
C PHE A 531 25.51 10.85 -6.37
N ILE A 532 26.21 10.20 -5.42
CA ILE A 532 26.01 8.79 -5.17
C ILE A 532 24.67 8.65 -4.45
N VAL A 533 23.72 7.90 -5.00
CA VAL A 533 22.45 7.61 -4.32
C VAL A 533 22.49 6.20 -3.75
N PHE A 534 22.30 6.09 -2.45
CA PHE A 534 22.39 4.83 -1.72
C PHE A 534 21.11 4.53 -0.95
N SER A 535 20.66 3.27 -1.01
CA SER A 535 19.52 2.75 -0.25
C SER A 535 19.87 1.37 0.31
N MET A 536 19.37 1.02 1.49
CA MET A 536 19.63 -0.27 2.13
C MET A 536 18.46 -0.73 3.01
N ASP A 537 18.40 -2.02 3.28
CA ASP A 537 17.49 -2.61 4.27
C ASP A 537 18.24 -2.88 5.57
N ALA A 538 17.83 -2.18 6.65
CA ALA A 538 18.39 -2.35 7.98
C ALA A 538 17.74 -3.53 8.73
N ARG A 539 18.36 -3.98 9.80
CA ARG A 539 17.76 -4.93 10.76
C ARG A 539 16.44 -4.38 11.30
N GLY A 540 15.42 -5.23 11.40
CA GLY A 540 14.05 -4.86 11.75
C GLY A 540 13.14 -4.64 10.55
N MET A 541 13.66 -4.56 9.33
CA MET A 541 12.89 -4.56 8.09
C MET A 541 12.49 -5.98 7.66
N SER A 542 11.75 -6.15 6.55
CA SER A 542 11.20 -7.43 6.11
C SER A 542 12.07 -8.17 5.08
N GLY A 543 11.64 -9.38 4.72
CA GLY A 543 12.19 -10.20 3.64
C GLY A 543 13.24 -11.21 4.06
N ARG A 544 13.57 -11.28 5.38
CA ARG A 544 14.65 -12.11 5.93
C ARG A 544 14.23 -12.91 7.16
N GLY A 545 12.95 -13.19 7.28
CA GLY A 545 12.35 -13.97 8.34
C GLY A 545 12.01 -13.18 9.61
N GLU A 546 11.28 -13.86 10.48
CA GLU A 546 10.71 -13.32 11.71
C GLU A 546 11.77 -12.78 12.68
N ALA A 547 12.82 -13.54 12.93
CA ALA A 547 13.89 -13.15 13.84
C ALA A 547 14.57 -11.84 13.42
N PHE A 548 14.76 -11.61 12.11
CA PHE A 548 15.33 -10.38 11.59
C PHE A 548 14.35 -9.20 11.73
N LYS A 549 13.06 -9.43 11.42
CA LYS A 549 11.96 -8.46 11.55
C LYS A 549 11.79 -8.04 13.01
N ASN A 550 11.75 -8.98 13.95
CA ASN A 550 11.48 -8.74 15.36
C ASN A 550 12.63 -8.02 16.11
N LEU A 551 13.81 -7.83 15.48
CA LEU A 551 14.89 -7.02 16.06
C LEU A 551 14.48 -5.56 16.34
N SER A 552 13.48 -5.04 15.65
CA SER A 552 12.92 -3.70 15.88
C SER A 552 11.76 -3.67 16.88
N TYR A 553 11.32 -4.84 17.40
CA TYR A 553 10.20 -4.90 18.33
C TYR A 553 10.50 -4.18 19.64
N GLY A 554 9.62 -3.30 20.07
CA GLY A 554 9.75 -2.44 21.24
C GLY A 554 10.64 -1.20 21.05
N ASP A 555 11.46 -1.15 20.01
CA ASP A 555 12.28 0.02 19.65
C ASP A 555 12.63 0.00 18.16
N MET A 556 11.85 0.68 17.35
CA MET A 556 12.04 0.75 15.89
C MET A 556 13.34 1.46 15.47
N SER A 557 13.99 2.20 16.38
CA SER A 557 15.25 2.91 16.11
C SER A 557 16.50 2.09 16.42
N ARG A 558 16.35 0.96 17.14
CA ARG A 558 17.45 0.20 17.78
C ARG A 558 18.63 -0.08 16.86
N TYR A 559 18.37 -0.57 15.66
CA TYR A 559 19.39 -0.90 14.67
C TYR A 559 19.41 0.06 13.49
N LEU A 560 18.34 0.80 13.27
CA LEU A 560 18.16 1.65 12.10
C LEU A 560 19.33 2.59 11.87
N ALA A 561 19.72 3.34 12.90
CA ALA A 561 20.84 4.27 12.82
C ALA A 561 22.19 3.54 12.67
N LYS A 562 22.44 2.52 13.50
CA LYS A 562 23.72 1.78 13.51
C LYS A 562 24.01 1.12 12.17
N ASP A 563 22.99 0.51 11.55
CA ASP A 563 23.14 -0.21 10.30
C ASP A 563 23.37 0.75 9.12
N HIS A 564 22.67 1.89 9.11
CA HIS A 564 22.90 2.91 8.09
C HIS A 564 24.28 3.54 8.19
N LEU A 565 24.81 3.77 9.40
CA LEU A 565 26.19 4.24 9.55
C LEU A 565 27.21 3.22 9.02
N ALA A 566 26.99 1.92 9.25
CA ALA A 566 27.85 0.88 8.66
C ALA A 566 27.78 0.89 7.12
N GLY A 567 26.60 1.12 6.55
CA GLY A 567 26.41 1.30 5.11
C GLY A 567 27.12 2.55 4.57
N ILE A 568 27.04 3.68 5.27
CA ILE A 568 27.72 4.94 4.90
C ILE A 568 29.25 4.71 4.90
N ASP A 569 29.81 4.11 5.95
CA ASP A 569 31.24 3.82 6.03
C ASP A 569 31.71 2.87 4.92
N TYR A 570 30.88 1.88 4.56
CA TYR A 570 31.12 1.03 3.42
C TYR A 570 31.18 1.85 2.10
N MET A 571 30.22 2.77 1.90
CA MET A 571 30.18 3.62 0.70
C MET A 571 31.35 4.59 0.63
N VAL A 572 31.79 5.13 1.76
CA VAL A 572 33.00 5.99 1.84
C VAL A 572 34.25 5.22 1.42
N ARG A 573 34.42 4.01 1.95
CA ARG A 573 35.60 3.18 1.74
C ARG A 573 35.67 2.61 0.32
N GLU A 574 34.57 2.07 -0.19
CA GLU A 574 34.55 1.28 -1.43
C GLU A 574 34.15 2.10 -2.67
N TRP A 575 33.29 3.10 -2.48
CA TRP A 575 32.64 3.81 -3.58
C TRP A 575 32.97 5.30 -3.65
N GLY A 576 33.84 5.80 -2.78
CA GLY A 576 34.29 7.20 -2.81
C GLY A 576 33.20 8.19 -2.42
N ALA A 577 32.26 7.81 -1.56
CA ALA A 577 31.38 8.78 -0.93
C ALA A 577 32.22 9.75 -0.07
N ASP A 578 31.87 11.03 -0.11
CA ASP A 578 32.52 12.07 0.68
C ASP A 578 31.89 12.12 2.08
N PRO A 579 32.61 11.77 3.16
CA PRO A 579 32.03 11.75 4.50
C PRO A 579 31.56 13.13 4.98
N ASP A 580 32.11 14.22 4.43
CA ASP A 580 31.74 15.60 4.77
C ASP A 580 30.52 16.10 3.98
N ARG A 581 30.02 15.31 3.01
CA ARG A 581 28.90 15.66 2.13
C ARG A 581 27.88 14.53 2.03
N VAL A 582 27.46 14.00 3.17
CA VAL A 582 26.39 13.00 3.25
C VAL A 582 25.07 13.67 3.56
N GLY A 583 24.06 13.39 2.75
CA GLY A 583 22.69 13.82 2.96
C GLY A 583 21.73 12.64 3.11
N ALA A 584 20.54 12.92 3.67
CA ALA A 584 19.46 11.94 3.76
C ALA A 584 18.13 12.56 3.28
N TRP A 585 17.27 11.73 2.70
CA TRP A 585 15.90 12.14 2.43
C TRP A 585 14.94 10.97 2.55
N GLY A 586 13.68 11.27 2.84
CA GLY A 586 12.62 10.31 2.84
C GLY A 586 11.25 10.91 3.11
N TRP A 587 10.21 10.10 2.91
CA TRP A 587 8.81 10.48 3.02
C TRP A 587 8.10 9.58 4.02
N SER A 588 7.19 10.13 4.87
CA SER A 588 6.45 9.35 5.87
C SER A 588 7.40 8.67 6.86
N GLY A 589 7.42 7.34 6.96
CA GLY A 589 8.47 6.60 7.68
C GLY A 589 9.89 6.93 7.23
N GLY A 590 10.09 7.26 5.95
CA GLY A 590 11.38 7.78 5.45
C GLY A 590 11.67 9.20 5.92
N GLY A 591 10.64 10.01 6.13
CA GLY A 591 10.77 11.33 6.77
C GLY A 591 11.18 11.18 8.23
N TYR A 592 10.61 10.25 8.97
CA TYR A 592 11.05 9.85 10.29
C TYR A 592 12.53 9.42 10.29
N PHE A 593 12.89 8.49 9.39
CA PHE A 593 14.28 8.06 9.20
C PHE A 593 15.21 9.26 9.05
N THR A 594 14.89 10.21 8.17
CA THR A 594 15.72 11.39 7.91
C THR A 594 15.84 12.27 9.17
N GLY A 595 14.72 12.55 9.83
CA GLY A 595 14.72 13.31 11.08
C GLY A 595 15.58 12.66 12.17
N LEU A 596 15.41 11.34 12.36
CA LEU A 596 16.19 10.57 13.33
C LEU A 596 17.69 10.55 12.99
N MET A 597 18.06 10.34 11.72
CA MET A 597 19.46 10.32 11.29
C MET A 597 20.16 11.64 11.59
N LEU A 598 19.55 12.77 11.22
CA LEU A 598 20.15 14.08 11.40
C LEU A 598 20.19 14.54 12.86
N THR A 599 19.26 14.07 13.70
CA THR A 599 19.27 14.43 15.12
C THR A 599 20.06 13.43 15.97
N LYS A 600 19.83 12.12 15.83
CA LYS A 600 20.52 11.10 16.65
C LYS A 600 21.99 10.92 16.25
N ASN A 601 22.35 11.20 14.99
CA ASN A 601 23.70 11.01 14.42
C ASN A 601 24.13 12.27 13.63
N GLY A 602 23.87 13.47 14.16
CA GLY A 602 24.04 14.74 13.47
C GLY A 602 25.44 14.96 12.86
N SER A 603 26.50 14.46 13.48
CA SER A 603 27.89 14.60 12.98
C SER A 603 28.16 13.88 11.65
N HIS A 604 27.32 12.95 11.23
CA HIS A 604 27.49 12.18 10.00
C HIS A 604 26.70 12.74 8.80
N PHE A 605 25.81 13.71 9.04
CA PHE A 605 24.94 14.24 8.00
C PHE A 605 25.07 15.75 7.88
N LYS A 606 25.33 16.20 6.66
CA LYS A 606 25.45 17.62 6.32
C LYS A 606 24.10 18.28 6.04
N ALA A 607 23.18 17.54 5.40
CA ALA A 607 21.84 18.05 5.07
C ALA A 607 20.80 16.93 5.01
N GLY A 608 19.52 17.27 5.18
CA GLY A 608 18.45 16.30 4.97
C GLY A 608 17.10 16.93 4.67
N VAL A 609 16.25 16.16 3.99
CA VAL A 609 14.87 16.55 3.68
C VAL A 609 13.90 15.50 4.22
N SER A 610 13.11 15.89 5.19
CA SER A 610 12.12 15.06 5.90
C SER A 610 10.72 15.46 5.45
N VAL A 611 10.04 14.60 4.66
CA VAL A 611 8.74 14.91 4.07
C VAL A 611 7.63 14.16 4.79
N ALA A 612 6.60 14.87 5.25
CA ALA A 612 5.42 14.34 5.94
C ALA A 612 5.77 13.32 7.05
N PRO A 613 6.69 13.64 7.98
CA PRO A 613 7.28 12.69 8.89
C PRO A 613 6.43 12.39 10.13
N VAL A 614 6.51 11.17 10.63
CA VAL A 614 6.26 10.89 12.05
C VAL A 614 7.49 11.36 12.82
N MET A 615 7.33 12.18 13.87
CA MET A 615 8.43 12.64 14.72
C MET A 615 8.40 12.01 16.12
N ASP A 616 7.22 11.61 16.56
CA ASP A 616 7.01 10.79 17.76
C ASP A 616 5.85 9.83 17.51
N PHE A 617 6.08 8.54 17.71
CA PHE A 617 5.07 7.51 17.44
C PHE A 617 3.88 7.53 18.42
N ARG A 618 3.96 8.27 19.53
CA ARG A 618 2.80 8.58 20.37
C ARG A 618 1.75 9.44 19.65
N LEU A 619 2.16 10.15 18.58
CA LEU A 619 1.29 10.97 17.74
C LEU A 619 0.70 10.22 16.54
N TYR A 620 1.12 8.98 16.33
CA TYR A 620 0.63 8.11 15.25
C TYR A 620 -0.45 7.14 15.78
N ASP A 621 -1.11 6.37 14.88
CA ASP A 621 -2.25 5.55 15.25
C ASP A 621 -1.88 4.30 16.07
N THR A 622 -2.92 3.72 16.71
CA THR A 622 -2.81 2.55 17.56
C THR A 622 -2.39 1.29 16.81
N ILE A 623 -3.02 0.99 15.66
CA ILE A 623 -2.87 -0.30 14.98
C ILE A 623 -1.45 -0.47 14.43
N TYR A 624 -0.92 0.57 13.78
CA TYR A 624 0.46 0.53 13.28
C TYR A 624 1.48 0.54 14.42
N THR A 625 1.35 1.53 15.31
CA THR A 625 2.38 1.80 16.31
C THR A 625 2.45 0.69 17.35
N GLU A 626 1.32 0.32 17.94
CA GLU A 626 1.30 -0.63 19.05
C GLU A 626 1.67 -2.05 18.62
N ARG A 627 1.48 -2.39 17.34
CA ARG A 627 1.93 -3.65 16.76
C ARG A 627 3.43 -3.90 16.96
N SER A 628 4.24 -2.87 16.78
CA SER A 628 5.70 -2.99 16.85
C SER A 628 6.33 -2.38 18.10
N MET A 629 5.61 -1.50 18.81
CA MET A 629 6.10 -0.78 19.98
C MET A 629 5.43 -1.17 21.29
N GLY A 630 4.30 -1.88 21.25
CA GLY A 630 3.43 -2.05 22.41
C GLY A 630 2.75 -0.75 22.84
N LEU A 631 2.15 -0.74 24.03
CA LEU A 631 1.48 0.47 24.54
C LEU A 631 2.51 1.49 25.08
N PRO A 632 2.32 2.80 24.84
CA PRO A 632 3.25 3.82 25.34
C PRO A 632 3.46 3.78 26.86
N GLN A 633 2.42 3.48 27.63
CA GLN A 633 2.50 3.37 29.09
C GLN A 633 3.28 2.14 29.58
N ASP A 634 3.42 1.10 28.74
CA ASP A 634 4.14 -0.13 29.10
C ASP A 634 5.57 -0.14 28.51
N ASN A 635 5.89 0.78 27.60
CA ASN A 635 7.17 0.85 26.88
C ASN A 635 7.68 2.30 26.70
N GLU A 636 7.65 3.12 27.75
CA GLU A 636 8.06 4.52 27.69
C GLU A 636 9.48 4.69 27.12
N ALA A 637 10.44 3.91 27.59
CA ALA A 637 11.84 3.95 27.14
C ALA A 637 12.00 3.66 25.63
N GLY A 638 11.25 2.71 25.09
CA GLY A 638 11.28 2.42 23.66
C GLY A 638 10.71 3.55 22.81
N TYR A 639 9.63 4.17 23.26
CA TYR A 639 9.06 5.35 22.60
C TYR A 639 10.01 6.55 22.68
N ASP A 640 10.68 6.79 23.81
CA ASP A 640 11.66 7.88 23.95
C ASP A 640 12.90 7.65 23.08
N SER A 641 13.42 6.42 23.02
CA SER A 641 14.52 6.06 22.13
C SER A 641 14.19 6.23 20.65
N THR A 642 12.92 6.04 20.29
CA THR A 642 12.42 6.13 18.91
C THR A 642 12.04 7.58 18.55
N SER A 643 11.75 8.45 19.53
CA SER A 643 11.31 9.83 19.30
C SER A 643 12.44 10.73 18.79
N VAL A 644 12.20 11.42 17.66
CA VAL A 644 13.12 12.46 17.16
C VAL A 644 13.21 13.62 18.14
N PHE A 645 12.16 13.88 18.94
CA PHE A 645 12.12 14.94 19.95
C PHE A 645 13.21 14.78 21.01
N SER A 646 13.65 13.54 21.28
CA SER A 646 14.68 13.23 22.28
C SER A 646 16.09 13.67 21.87
N TYR A 647 16.31 14.04 20.61
CA TYR A 647 17.64 14.26 20.05
C TYR A 647 17.82 15.62 19.36
N VAL A 648 16.88 16.56 19.51
CA VAL A 648 16.90 17.85 18.79
C VAL A 648 18.16 18.66 19.05
N ASP A 649 18.75 18.55 20.26
CA ASP A 649 19.98 19.24 20.65
C ASP A 649 21.22 18.79 19.87
N ASN A 650 21.18 17.61 19.24
CA ASN A 650 22.32 17.02 18.52
C ASN A 650 22.33 17.36 17.04
N LEU A 651 21.38 18.13 16.53
CA LEU A 651 21.38 18.54 15.11
C LEU A 651 22.62 19.39 14.81
N GLN A 652 23.43 18.95 13.83
CA GLN A 652 24.61 19.68 13.37
C GLN A 652 24.53 20.09 11.91
N GLY A 653 23.75 19.36 11.11
CA GLY A 653 23.50 19.64 9.70
C GLY A 653 22.24 20.49 9.46
N HIS A 654 21.88 20.65 8.21
CA HIS A 654 20.71 21.43 7.75
C HIS A 654 19.51 20.49 7.53
N LEU A 655 18.49 20.60 8.37
CA LEU A 655 17.26 19.79 8.25
C LEU A 655 16.12 20.65 7.72
N LEU A 656 15.58 20.28 6.57
CA LEU A 656 14.33 20.81 6.02
C LEU A 656 13.20 19.82 6.28
N VAL A 657 12.19 20.27 7.04
CA VAL A 657 10.95 19.49 7.28
C VAL A 657 9.83 20.06 6.42
N ILE A 658 9.17 19.19 5.67
CA ILE A 658 8.07 19.56 4.79
C ILE A 658 6.82 18.78 5.22
N HIS A 659 5.69 19.46 5.43
CA HIS A 659 4.44 18.82 5.81
C HIS A 659 3.23 19.41 5.09
N ALA A 660 2.15 18.65 4.99
CA ALA A 660 0.86 19.10 4.46
C ALA A 660 -0.12 19.35 5.61
N THR A 661 -0.86 20.48 5.60
CA THR A 661 -1.77 20.80 6.72
C THR A 661 -3.06 20.00 6.73
N GLY A 662 -3.43 19.38 5.59
CA GLY A 662 -4.57 18.45 5.47
C GLY A 662 -4.14 16.98 5.42
N ASP A 663 -2.98 16.63 5.99
CA ASP A 663 -2.49 15.27 6.09
C ASP A 663 -3.29 14.49 7.14
N ASP A 664 -4.16 13.59 6.66
CA ASP A 664 -5.04 12.76 7.47
C ASP A 664 -4.34 11.50 8.02
N ASN A 665 -3.17 11.17 7.49
CA ASN A 665 -2.39 10.01 7.89
C ASN A 665 -1.36 10.37 8.97
N VAL A 666 -0.39 11.20 8.62
CA VAL A 666 0.58 11.73 9.57
C VAL A 666 0.25 13.19 9.82
N HIS A 667 -0.40 13.48 10.91
CA HIS A 667 -0.85 14.83 11.20
C HIS A 667 0.31 15.83 11.30
N SER A 668 0.13 17.02 10.72
CA SER A 668 1.10 18.12 10.78
C SER A 668 1.49 18.53 12.22
N GLN A 669 0.74 18.07 13.22
CA GLN A 669 1.07 18.15 14.64
C GLN A 669 2.46 17.60 14.95
N ASN A 670 2.92 16.55 14.24
CA ASN A 670 4.30 16.03 14.38
C ASN A 670 5.34 17.12 14.12
N THR A 671 5.18 17.87 13.02
CA THR A 671 6.08 18.97 12.68
C THR A 671 5.89 20.17 13.63
N THR A 672 4.66 20.52 14.00
CA THR A 672 4.38 21.62 14.93
C THR A 672 5.05 21.39 16.28
N GLN A 673 4.93 20.19 16.85
CA GLN A 673 5.60 19.84 18.11
C GLN A 673 7.11 19.75 17.97
N LEU A 674 7.62 19.30 16.81
CA LEU A 674 9.06 19.33 16.54
C LEU A 674 9.59 20.77 16.56
N VAL A 675 8.92 21.71 15.89
CA VAL A 675 9.29 23.13 15.90
C VAL A 675 9.39 23.66 17.33
N GLU A 676 8.40 23.38 18.19
CA GLU A 676 8.42 23.77 19.59
C GLU A 676 9.64 23.20 20.35
N LYS A 677 10.01 21.94 20.07
CA LYS A 677 11.22 21.32 20.65
C LYS A 677 12.49 22.07 20.22
N PHE A 678 12.60 22.42 18.93
CA PHE A 678 13.75 23.16 18.41
C PHE A 678 13.82 24.60 18.95
N VAL A 679 12.67 25.28 19.12
CA VAL A 679 12.60 26.59 19.75
C VAL A 679 13.13 26.53 21.18
N ASN A 680 12.68 25.55 21.97
CA ASN A 680 13.12 25.36 23.35
C ASN A 680 14.62 24.98 23.44
N ALA A 681 15.15 24.23 22.45
CA ALA A 681 16.57 23.93 22.32
C ALA A 681 17.42 25.08 21.75
N LYS A 682 16.78 26.21 21.34
CA LYS A 682 17.43 27.36 20.67
C LYS A 682 18.19 26.95 19.39
N GLN A 683 17.70 25.91 18.70
CA GLN A 683 18.26 25.41 17.45
C GLN A 683 17.40 25.88 16.27
N PRO A 684 18.01 26.36 15.16
CA PRO A 684 17.26 26.70 13.96
C PRO A 684 16.74 25.45 13.26
N LEU A 685 15.53 25.55 12.68
CA LEU A 685 14.92 24.49 11.86
C LEU A 685 14.24 25.12 10.64
N GLU A 686 14.47 24.56 9.46
CA GLU A 686 13.74 24.94 8.28
C GLU A 686 12.46 24.12 8.14
N VAL A 687 11.33 24.80 7.95
CA VAL A 687 10.02 24.16 7.81
C VAL A 687 9.26 24.76 6.63
N PHE A 688 8.56 23.89 5.88
CA PHE A 688 7.64 24.36 4.84
C PHE A 688 6.32 23.57 4.90
N TYR A 689 5.20 24.30 4.91
CA TYR A 689 3.86 23.70 4.88
C TYR A 689 3.19 23.85 3.53
N TYR A 690 2.52 22.76 3.07
CA TYR A 690 1.61 22.76 1.95
C TYR A 690 0.18 22.85 2.44
N PRO A 691 -0.49 24.03 2.29
CA PRO A 691 -1.84 24.22 2.81
C PRO A 691 -2.84 23.24 2.16
N ASN A 692 -3.67 22.61 3.00
CA ASN A 692 -4.78 21.75 2.63
C ASN A 692 -4.44 20.66 1.58
N ARG A 693 -3.20 20.13 1.63
CA ARG A 693 -2.80 18.94 0.86
C ARG A 693 -2.84 17.71 1.76
N ASP A 694 -3.12 16.54 1.16
CA ASP A 694 -3.07 15.24 1.84
C ASP A 694 -1.62 14.73 2.01
N HIS A 695 -1.47 13.54 2.62
CA HIS A 695 -0.17 12.89 2.85
C HIS A 695 0.70 12.75 1.59
N GLY A 696 0.09 12.73 0.41
CA GLY A 696 0.78 12.65 -0.88
C GLY A 696 1.28 13.99 -1.43
N ILE A 697 0.89 15.12 -0.86
CA ILE A 697 1.20 16.49 -1.31
C ILE A 697 0.95 16.64 -2.82
N ARG A 698 -0.27 16.32 -3.26
CA ARG A 698 -0.66 16.32 -4.68
C ARG A 698 -1.61 17.46 -5.00
N GLY A 699 -1.77 17.74 -6.31
CA GLY A 699 -2.70 18.72 -6.87
C GLY A 699 -2.02 20.00 -7.33
N GLY A 700 -2.44 20.51 -8.48
CA GLY A 700 -1.83 21.66 -9.16
C GLY A 700 -0.32 21.50 -9.31
N ASN A 701 0.42 22.55 -9.03
CA ASN A 701 1.88 22.58 -9.12
C ASN A 701 2.60 22.07 -7.85
N SER A 702 1.89 21.44 -6.92
CA SER A 702 2.48 21.05 -5.61
C SER A 702 3.70 20.15 -5.77
N ARG A 703 3.65 19.18 -6.70
CA ARG A 703 4.75 18.21 -6.88
C ARG A 703 6.01 18.87 -7.41
N ILE A 704 5.92 19.64 -8.47
CA ILE A 704 7.09 20.31 -9.04
C ILE A 704 7.68 21.29 -8.02
N HIS A 705 6.86 22.08 -7.33
CA HIS A 705 7.31 22.99 -6.29
C HIS A 705 8.02 22.25 -5.13
N LEU A 706 7.46 21.11 -4.68
CA LEU A 706 8.04 20.28 -3.62
C LEU A 706 9.44 19.78 -4.01
N TYR A 707 9.56 19.12 -5.16
CA TYR A 707 10.84 18.56 -5.59
C TYR A 707 11.89 19.64 -5.93
N THR A 708 11.45 20.79 -6.44
CA THR A 708 12.32 21.96 -6.60
C THR A 708 12.88 22.45 -5.25
N LYS A 709 12.01 22.57 -4.24
CA LYS A 709 12.44 22.97 -2.89
C LYS A 709 13.38 21.95 -2.26
N MET A 710 13.07 20.67 -2.38
CA MET A 710 13.95 19.58 -1.92
C MET A 710 15.32 19.68 -2.58
N PHE A 711 15.36 19.76 -3.92
CA PHE A 711 16.62 19.80 -4.65
C PHE A 711 17.44 21.04 -4.35
N ASN A 712 16.83 22.23 -4.26
CA ASN A 712 17.53 23.46 -3.92
C ASN A 712 18.21 23.37 -2.54
N HIS A 713 17.53 22.85 -1.53
CA HIS A 713 18.12 22.62 -0.21
C HIS A 713 19.31 21.66 -0.25
N LEU A 714 19.17 20.53 -0.97
CA LEU A 714 20.25 19.55 -1.11
C LEU A 714 21.44 20.11 -1.92
N ARG A 715 21.17 20.87 -2.98
CA ARG A 715 22.20 21.51 -3.81
C ARG A 715 22.99 22.53 -3.01
N GLU A 716 22.33 23.43 -2.30
CA GLU A 716 22.95 24.47 -1.49
C GLU A 716 23.95 23.88 -0.47
N HIS A 717 23.53 22.82 0.24
CA HIS A 717 24.32 22.32 1.35
C HIS A 717 25.28 21.15 1.01
N LEU A 718 25.14 20.50 -0.15
CA LEU A 718 25.94 19.33 -0.51
C LEU A 718 26.73 19.50 -1.82
N LEU A 719 26.28 20.35 -2.77
CA LEU A 719 26.93 20.55 -4.06
C LEU A 719 27.67 21.88 -4.16
N GLU A 720 27.07 22.96 -3.67
CA GLU A 720 27.68 24.28 -3.67
C GLU A 720 28.75 24.38 -2.57
N LYS A 721 29.95 24.94 -2.93
CA LYS A 721 31.06 25.13 -1.99
C LYS A 721 30.97 26.49 -1.33
#